data_527d64c95171186ec3968248614465e4
#
_entry.id   527d64c95171186ec3968248614465e4
#
_cell.length_a   1.000
_cell.length_b   1.000
_cell.length_c   1.000
_cell.angle_alpha   90.00
_cell.angle_beta   90.00
_cell.angle_gamma   90.00
#
_symmetry.space_group_name_H-M   'P 1'
#
loop_
_entity.id
_entity.type
_entity.pdbx_description
1 polymer ?
#
loop_
_entity_poly.entity_id
_entity_poly.type
_entity_poly.pdbx_seq_one_letter_code
_entity_poly.pdbx_strand_id
1 'polypeptide(L)'
;VRVKARGSLLLLAGLAVVAGPALCLPEGADGLRGAEIRVSRATRPISVDGDLGDAGWLGAARVETFYETNPGDNLPPKVRTVGRLAYDGRYLYAALECDDPEPGKIRAPFAQRDVLGSGTDYGGIILDTRNDGRTAILFLANPRGIQYDAVTDDGNESSSPDFHWDAAGKITATGWNLEIRIPFSSLRYDRADPQTWGILLYRNRPRDFRYQMFSARLPRGRNCFICSENVLTGLEGLPPGGHLVVAPYATASQETVPRADGTGSVARPVEPDGGLDVKWTPSAGVALDGTLNPDFSQVESDAARIGVNERFALFYPEKRPFFLEGVDLLSTPVQAVYTRSVTSPRWGLRGTGRLGGTSWTALVAEDRGGGSVILPGPTGSDLAEQDFRSLDLVGRVRRDVGRSFASFLVTAKEMSGSASNRVLGPDFRLNLSETDLVTGQLLWSWSETPDRPDLAAEWDGRSLSGHGADVWWEHTTETWDWGLEYKDFSDGFRADLGFVPQVGFREGYAGAGRTFRPKGFFSRVRTFFFADYLVDREGELLSQVVAPGIGFDTKFNGSARLELRSEKVRAGTRVLPRNRLVYSLSAVPSRFFAGIALDGAVGEEIDFEGARTGSGGWLAASAVFRPGDHLQLDLAGELRWMDVDLPDGRSPRLFTAHVERLKATWTLTARAWVRVIGQYVGAWQAPELYPTEVEAESGSFSASALLGYRLNWQSVVFLGYGDARTLSDDGGLPPESRQLFLKVSYAFQR
;
A
#
# COMPACT_ATOMS: atom_id res chain seq x y z
N VAL A 1 -24.48 -21.33 -30.39
CA VAL A 1 -24.60 -22.20 -29.22
C VAL A 1 -25.42 -21.42 -28.17
N ARG A 2 -26.62 -21.95 -27.84
CA ARG A 2 -27.57 -21.31 -26.92
C ARG A 2 -27.06 -21.48 -25.49
N VAL A 3 -26.62 -20.39 -24.86
CA VAL A 3 -26.37 -20.31 -23.41
C VAL A 3 -27.74 -20.23 -22.72
N LYS A 4 -28.10 -21.22 -21.93
CA LYS A 4 -29.29 -21.19 -21.07
C LYS A 4 -29.00 -20.25 -19.88
N ALA A 5 -29.61 -19.08 -19.92
CA ALA A 5 -29.68 -18.17 -18.79
C ALA A 5 -30.55 -18.76 -17.66
N ARG A 6 -29.97 -19.44 -16.70
CA ARG A 6 -30.59 -19.79 -15.42
C ARG A 6 -29.55 -19.53 -14.32
N GLY A 7 -29.52 -18.34 -13.79
CA GLY A 7 -28.64 -17.96 -12.67
C GLY A 7 -28.59 -16.48 -12.35
N SER A 8 -29.21 -15.62 -13.17
CA SER A 8 -29.01 -14.16 -13.07
C SER A 8 -29.98 -13.43 -12.11
N LEU A 9 -30.74 -14.09 -11.26
CA LEU A 9 -31.77 -13.44 -10.42
C LEU A 9 -31.43 -13.38 -8.92
N LEU A 10 -30.28 -13.91 -8.48
CA LEU A 10 -29.90 -13.87 -7.05
C LEU A 10 -28.99 -12.67 -6.68
N LEU A 11 -28.50 -11.92 -7.66
CA LEU A 11 -27.59 -10.77 -7.43
C LEU A 11 -28.31 -9.44 -7.07
N LEU A 12 -29.62 -9.36 -7.22
CA LEU A 12 -30.42 -8.16 -6.88
C LEU A 12 -31.12 -8.23 -5.53
N ALA A 13 -31.12 -9.35 -4.83
CA ALA A 13 -31.77 -9.52 -3.53
C ALA A 13 -30.90 -9.09 -2.33
N GLY A 14 -29.59 -8.90 -2.51
CA GLY A 14 -28.66 -8.49 -1.43
C GLY A 14 -28.71 -6.99 -1.06
N LEU A 15 -29.36 -6.16 -1.84
CA LEU A 15 -29.41 -4.70 -1.64
C LEU A 15 -30.52 -4.20 -0.68
N ALA A 16 -31.36 -5.09 -0.14
CA ALA A 16 -32.54 -4.71 0.64
C ALA A 16 -32.44 -4.95 2.16
N VAL A 17 -31.31 -5.37 2.69
CA VAL A 17 -31.20 -5.69 4.13
C VAL A 17 -30.09 -4.88 4.82
N VAL A 18 -30.26 -3.57 4.93
CA VAL A 18 -29.62 -2.76 5.99
C VAL A 18 -30.61 -1.71 6.50
N ALA A 19 -31.77 -2.13 6.90
CA ALA A 19 -32.68 -1.36 7.76
C ALA A 19 -32.87 -2.12 9.07
N GLY A 20 -31.79 -2.23 9.85
CA GLY A 20 -31.82 -2.68 11.23
C GLY A 20 -31.95 -1.49 12.18
N PRO A 21 -32.42 -1.71 13.45
CA PRO A 21 -32.65 -0.64 14.40
C PRO A 21 -31.38 0.17 14.66
N ALA A 22 -31.53 1.49 14.74
CA ALA A 22 -30.49 2.42 15.09
C ALA A 22 -29.87 2.04 16.44
N LEU A 23 -28.64 1.51 16.43
CA LEU A 23 -27.79 1.49 17.61
C LEU A 23 -27.52 2.94 17.98
N CYS A 24 -28.08 3.43 19.07
CA CYS A 24 -27.72 4.69 19.70
C CYS A 24 -26.25 4.58 20.15
N LEU A 25 -25.34 5.03 19.33
CA LEU A 25 -23.94 5.27 19.71
C LEU A 25 -23.83 6.72 20.23
N PRO A 26 -22.99 7.01 21.22
CA PRO A 26 -22.91 8.33 21.81
C PRO A 26 -22.46 9.38 20.77
N GLU A 27 -23.26 10.44 20.62
CA GLU A 27 -22.87 11.69 19.99
C GLU A 27 -21.80 12.37 20.88
N GLY A 28 -20.55 12.46 20.40
CA GLY A 28 -19.45 13.02 21.20
C GLY A 28 -18.25 13.48 20.42
N ALA A 29 -18.42 14.17 19.26
CA ALA A 29 -17.28 14.66 18.47
C ALA A 29 -17.04 16.17 18.55
N ASP A 30 -17.96 16.98 19.07
CA ASP A 30 -17.89 18.44 18.99
C ASP A 30 -16.77 19.09 19.85
N GLY A 31 -16.23 18.38 20.82
CA GLY A 31 -15.17 18.90 21.71
C GLY A 31 -13.74 18.71 21.18
N LEU A 32 -13.54 18.03 20.06
CA LEU A 32 -12.22 17.68 19.52
C LEU A 32 -11.78 18.53 18.30
N ARG A 33 -12.73 19.17 17.63
CA ARG A 33 -12.45 19.94 16.42
C ARG A 33 -11.55 21.15 16.71
N GLY A 34 -10.66 21.41 15.77
CA GLY A 34 -9.81 22.60 15.77
C GLY A 34 -10.60 23.90 15.49
N ALA A 35 -9.91 25.02 15.48
CA ALA A 35 -10.52 26.32 15.24
C ALA A 35 -11.17 26.41 13.86
N GLU A 36 -12.23 27.24 13.75
CA GLU A 36 -12.83 27.59 12.46
C GLU A 36 -11.86 28.44 11.63
N ILE A 37 -11.76 28.12 10.35
CA ILE A 37 -11.03 28.89 9.34
C ILE A 37 -12.03 29.31 8.27
N ARG A 38 -12.35 30.58 8.22
CA ARG A 38 -13.25 31.12 7.20
C ARG A 38 -12.45 31.56 5.97
N VAL A 39 -12.64 30.86 4.85
CA VAL A 39 -12.00 31.19 3.59
C VAL A 39 -12.81 32.20 2.80
N SER A 40 -12.13 33.04 2.03
CA SER A 40 -12.77 34.01 1.13
C SER A 40 -12.40 33.77 -0.34
N ARG A 41 -13.25 34.24 -1.24
CA ARG A 41 -12.98 34.16 -2.67
C ARG A 41 -11.87 35.15 -3.05
N ALA A 42 -10.85 34.64 -3.76
CA ALA A 42 -9.78 35.49 -4.30
C ALA A 42 -10.34 36.48 -5.32
N THR A 43 -10.01 37.74 -5.18
CA THR A 43 -10.47 38.82 -6.05
C THR A 43 -9.55 39.05 -7.24
N ARG A 44 -8.37 38.46 -7.23
CA ARG A 44 -7.36 38.53 -8.29
C ARG A 44 -6.75 37.15 -8.53
N PRO A 45 -6.17 36.89 -9.71
CA PRO A 45 -5.53 35.63 -10.03
C PRO A 45 -4.40 35.30 -9.05
N ILE A 46 -4.20 34.00 -8.78
CA ILE A 46 -3.07 33.43 -8.06
C ILE A 46 -2.31 32.56 -9.05
N SER A 47 -1.03 32.84 -9.24
CA SER A 47 -0.09 32.03 -10.01
C SER A 47 0.60 31.03 -9.09
N VAL A 48 0.74 29.79 -9.50
CA VAL A 48 1.41 28.77 -8.70
C VAL A 48 2.87 28.70 -9.15
N ASP A 49 3.73 29.52 -8.55
CA ASP A 49 5.15 29.64 -8.90
C ASP A 49 6.09 29.64 -7.68
N GLY A 50 5.53 29.54 -6.46
CA GLY A 50 6.25 29.56 -5.18
C GLY A 50 6.52 30.98 -4.65
N ASP A 51 5.97 32.02 -5.28
CA ASP A 51 6.06 33.41 -4.82
C ASP A 51 4.73 33.89 -4.26
N LEU A 52 4.68 34.16 -2.97
CA LEU A 52 3.45 34.58 -2.26
C LEU A 52 3.14 36.08 -2.42
N GLY A 53 3.75 36.75 -3.39
CA GLY A 53 3.56 38.18 -3.67
C GLY A 53 2.31 38.52 -4.48
N ASP A 54 1.61 37.55 -5.01
CA ASP A 54 0.41 37.76 -5.82
C ASP A 54 -0.69 38.50 -5.08
N ALA A 55 -1.32 39.44 -5.78
CA ALA A 55 -2.43 40.22 -5.23
C ALA A 55 -3.67 39.35 -4.92
N GLY A 56 -3.76 38.14 -5.48
CA GLY A 56 -4.81 37.18 -5.17
C GLY A 56 -4.75 36.66 -3.74
N TRP A 57 -3.59 36.71 -3.09
CA TRP A 57 -3.42 36.37 -1.67
C TRP A 57 -3.85 37.48 -0.70
N LEU A 58 -4.16 38.70 -1.21
CA LEU A 58 -4.72 39.77 -0.40
C LEU A 58 -6.14 39.38 0.05
N GLY A 59 -6.36 39.29 1.35
CA GLY A 59 -7.63 38.85 1.92
C GLY A 59 -7.77 37.32 2.08
N ALA A 60 -6.78 36.52 1.72
CA ALA A 60 -6.76 35.10 2.03
C ALA A 60 -6.82 34.84 3.53
N ALA A 61 -7.51 33.77 3.94
CA ALA A 61 -7.50 33.34 5.33
C ALA A 61 -6.08 32.98 5.76
N ARG A 62 -5.66 33.45 6.95
CA ARG A 62 -4.33 33.21 7.52
C ARG A 62 -4.42 32.28 8.70
N VAL A 63 -3.56 31.27 8.72
CA VAL A 63 -3.40 30.30 9.81
C VAL A 63 -1.99 30.42 10.34
N GLU A 64 -1.84 30.96 11.54
CA GLU A 64 -0.54 31.22 12.17
C GLU A 64 -0.31 30.31 13.40
N THR A 65 -1.36 29.63 13.86
CA THR A 65 -1.28 28.72 14.99
C THR A 65 -0.96 27.32 14.48
N PHE A 66 0.19 26.82 14.89
CA PHE A 66 0.61 25.43 14.66
C PHE A 66 1.06 24.80 15.99
N TYR A 67 0.96 23.48 16.04
CA TYR A 67 1.35 22.67 17.19
C TYR A 67 2.36 21.61 16.76
N GLU A 68 3.48 21.50 17.49
CA GLU A 68 4.42 20.39 17.31
C GLU A 68 3.84 19.14 17.97
N THR A 69 3.51 18.15 17.16
CA THR A 69 2.91 16.89 17.62
C THR A 69 3.93 15.75 17.70
N ASN A 70 5.06 15.89 17.02
CA ASN A 70 6.20 14.96 17.08
C ASN A 70 7.51 15.74 17.01
N PRO A 71 8.53 15.44 17.87
CA PRO A 71 8.50 14.57 19.05
C PRO A 71 7.72 15.15 20.24
N GLY A 72 7.32 16.42 20.14
CA GLY A 72 6.48 17.10 21.14
C GLY A 72 5.07 16.49 21.25
N ASP A 73 4.32 16.99 22.22
CA ASP A 73 2.90 16.69 22.38
C ASP A 73 2.13 18.01 22.40
N ASN A 74 1.71 18.45 21.22
CA ASN A 74 1.00 19.71 21.02
C ASN A 74 1.72 20.93 21.62
N LEU A 75 3.07 20.92 21.53
CA LEU A 75 3.90 22.01 22.03
C LEU A 75 3.93 23.18 21.02
N PRO A 76 4.32 24.39 21.44
CA PRO A 76 4.66 25.46 20.52
C PRO A 76 5.76 25.00 19.56
N PRO A 77 5.62 25.21 18.23
CA PRO A 77 6.59 24.78 17.25
C PRO A 77 7.90 25.54 17.35
N LYS A 78 9.01 24.88 17.07
CA LYS A 78 10.36 25.51 17.10
C LYS A 78 10.60 26.54 16.00
N VAL A 79 9.79 26.49 14.94
CA VAL A 79 9.90 27.36 13.78
C VAL A 79 8.50 27.84 13.37
N ARG A 80 8.44 29.07 12.88
CA ARG A 80 7.19 29.67 12.44
C ARG A 80 6.74 29.04 11.11
N THR A 81 5.44 28.84 10.99
CA THR A 81 4.75 28.46 9.76
C THR A 81 3.49 29.31 9.63
N VAL A 82 3.25 29.86 8.45
CA VAL A 82 2.02 30.58 8.13
C VAL A 82 1.33 29.90 6.97
N GLY A 83 0.09 29.50 7.18
CA GLY A 83 -0.78 29.00 6.13
C GLY A 83 -1.62 30.12 5.55
N ARG A 84 -1.95 30.04 4.25
CA ARG A 84 -2.92 30.91 3.57
C ARG A 84 -3.88 30.05 2.79
N LEU A 85 -5.18 30.41 2.82
CA LEU A 85 -6.23 29.71 2.10
C LEU A 85 -7.12 30.71 1.35
N ALA A 86 -7.42 30.42 0.09
CA ALA A 86 -8.32 31.18 -0.76
C ALA A 86 -8.99 30.23 -1.77
N TYR A 87 -10.05 30.67 -2.44
CA TYR A 87 -10.66 29.92 -3.54
C TYR A 87 -11.19 30.85 -4.62
N ASP A 88 -11.44 30.30 -5.79
CA ASP A 88 -12.16 31.00 -6.87
C ASP A 88 -13.31 30.13 -7.42
N GLY A 89 -13.76 30.39 -8.63
CA GLY A 89 -14.82 29.60 -9.25
C GLY A 89 -14.42 28.22 -9.75
N ARG A 90 -13.12 27.85 -9.67
CA ARG A 90 -12.57 26.62 -10.21
C ARG A 90 -11.64 25.88 -9.27
N TYR A 91 -10.96 26.61 -8.37
CA TYR A 91 -9.84 26.09 -7.60
C TYR A 91 -9.92 26.46 -6.12
N LEU A 92 -9.49 25.54 -5.29
CA LEU A 92 -9.03 25.83 -3.93
C LEU A 92 -7.52 26.10 -3.99
N TYR A 93 -7.07 27.16 -3.32
CA TYR A 93 -5.66 27.53 -3.19
C TYR A 93 -5.23 27.41 -1.75
N ALA A 94 -4.04 26.83 -1.53
CA ALA A 94 -3.37 26.82 -0.23
C ALA A 94 -1.93 27.27 -0.41
N ALA A 95 -1.38 27.99 0.57
CA ALA A 95 0.02 28.30 0.60
C ALA A 95 0.59 28.12 2.01
N LEU A 96 1.88 27.78 2.07
CA LEU A 96 2.68 27.71 3.30
C LEU A 96 3.92 28.61 3.16
N GLU A 97 4.11 29.50 4.14
CA GLU A 97 5.35 30.22 4.38
C GLU A 97 6.06 29.55 5.57
N CYS A 98 7.19 28.93 5.33
CA CYS A 98 7.86 28.05 6.26
C CYS A 98 9.22 28.62 6.65
N ASP A 99 9.30 29.33 7.78
CA ASP A 99 10.58 29.85 8.29
C ASP A 99 11.52 28.71 8.68
N ASP A 100 12.80 28.85 8.38
CA ASP A 100 13.85 27.96 8.84
C ASP A 100 15.13 28.74 9.12
N PRO A 101 15.66 28.68 10.37
CA PRO A 101 16.89 29.38 10.75
C PRO A 101 18.13 28.84 10.04
N GLU A 102 18.04 27.66 9.42
CA GLU A 102 19.12 27.00 8.71
C GLU A 102 18.68 26.56 7.29
N PRO A 103 18.45 27.53 6.35
CA PRO A 103 17.93 27.19 5.01
C PRO A 103 18.84 26.23 4.23
N GLY A 104 20.14 26.24 4.48
CA GLY A 104 21.10 25.30 3.88
C GLY A 104 20.92 23.84 4.31
N LYS A 105 20.14 23.58 5.37
CA LYS A 105 19.81 22.23 5.84
C LYS A 105 18.45 21.74 5.34
N ILE A 106 17.73 22.50 4.53
CA ILE A 106 16.47 22.06 3.91
C ILE A 106 16.76 20.85 3.03
N ARG A 107 15.96 19.81 3.22
CA ARG A 107 16.06 18.54 2.50
C ARG A 107 14.97 18.46 1.45
N ALA A 108 15.24 18.92 0.24
CA ALA A 108 14.29 19.01 -0.87
C ALA A 108 14.88 18.40 -2.15
N PRO A 109 14.99 17.08 -2.26
CA PRO A 109 15.46 16.45 -3.49
C PRO A 109 14.41 16.55 -4.59
N PHE A 110 14.86 16.52 -5.85
CA PHE A 110 13.99 16.13 -6.95
C PHE A 110 13.65 14.66 -6.84
N ALA A 111 12.41 14.32 -7.03
CA ALA A 111 11.90 12.95 -6.97
C ALA A 111 10.74 12.79 -7.98
N GLN A 112 10.34 11.55 -8.20
CA GLN A 112 9.06 11.30 -8.86
C GLN A 112 7.92 11.67 -7.89
N ARG A 113 6.72 11.90 -8.44
CA ARG A 113 5.49 12.07 -7.66
C ARG A 113 5.33 10.88 -6.72
N ASP A 114 4.76 11.12 -5.53
CA ASP A 114 4.45 10.16 -4.47
C ASP A 114 5.68 9.49 -3.80
N VAL A 115 6.89 10.00 -4.08
CA VAL A 115 8.13 9.54 -3.47
C VAL A 115 8.66 10.61 -2.48
N LEU A 116 7.83 11.00 -1.50
CA LEU A 116 8.24 11.87 -0.39
C LEU A 116 8.48 11.03 0.87
N GLY A 117 9.73 10.83 1.23
CA GLY A 117 10.11 10.15 2.47
C GLY A 117 10.07 11.07 3.69
N SER A 118 9.88 10.49 4.87
CA SER A 118 9.88 11.21 6.17
C SER A 118 11.15 12.03 6.44
N GLY A 119 12.24 11.71 5.73
CA GLY A 119 13.53 12.40 5.79
C GLY A 119 13.63 13.67 4.93
N THR A 120 12.56 14.12 4.28
CA THR A 120 12.52 15.35 3.45
C THR A 120 11.66 16.43 4.09
N ASP A 121 11.98 17.70 3.82
CA ASP A 121 11.08 18.80 4.16
C ASP A 121 9.90 18.79 3.20
N TYR A 122 8.69 18.84 3.70
CA TYR A 122 7.46 18.99 2.92
C TYR A 122 6.32 19.52 3.77
N GLY A 123 5.28 19.98 3.12
CA GLY A 123 4.07 20.44 3.77
C GLY A 123 2.91 20.49 2.81
N GLY A 124 1.78 20.96 3.30
CA GLY A 124 0.57 21.10 2.51
C GLY A 124 -0.69 21.04 3.34
N ILE A 125 -1.75 20.50 2.77
CA ILE A 125 -3.05 20.36 3.41
C ILE A 125 -3.55 18.93 3.41
N ILE A 126 -4.32 18.61 4.44
CA ILE A 126 -5.11 17.38 4.58
C ILE A 126 -6.55 17.83 4.63
N LEU A 127 -7.38 17.36 3.70
CA LEU A 127 -8.68 17.93 3.40
C LEU A 127 -9.78 16.87 3.49
N ASP A 128 -10.68 17.00 4.47
CA ASP A 128 -11.93 16.25 4.56
C ASP A 128 -13.07 17.06 3.90
N THR A 129 -13.29 16.83 2.63
CA THR A 129 -14.36 17.49 1.86
C THR A 129 -15.76 17.00 2.20
N ARG A 130 -15.86 15.98 3.04
CA ARG A 130 -17.11 15.37 3.48
C ARG A 130 -17.49 15.80 4.89
N ASN A 131 -16.53 16.38 5.61
CA ASN A 131 -16.67 16.79 7.01
C ASN A 131 -17.17 15.64 7.90
N ASP A 132 -16.70 14.42 7.58
CA ASP A 132 -17.10 13.21 8.32
C ASP A 132 -16.12 12.85 9.45
N GLY A 133 -14.97 13.54 9.51
CA GLY A 133 -13.93 13.35 10.52
C GLY A 133 -13.27 11.99 10.48
N ARG A 134 -13.23 11.31 9.31
CA ARG A 134 -12.73 9.94 9.17
C ARG A 134 -11.84 9.70 7.96
N THR A 135 -12.19 10.32 6.84
CA THR A 135 -11.42 10.17 5.61
C THR A 135 -11.01 11.53 5.09
N ALA A 136 -9.75 11.68 4.75
CA ALA A 136 -9.23 12.92 4.18
C ALA A 136 -8.30 12.63 3.01
N ILE A 137 -8.12 13.64 2.16
CA ILE A 137 -7.18 13.64 1.05
C ILE A 137 -5.98 14.49 1.45
N LEU A 138 -4.78 13.95 1.29
CA LEU A 138 -3.53 14.67 1.49
C LEU A 138 -3.09 15.31 0.17
N PHE A 139 -2.74 16.57 0.20
CA PHE A 139 -2.08 17.31 -0.88
C PHE A 139 -0.81 17.93 -0.32
N LEU A 140 0.30 17.24 -0.46
CA LEU A 140 1.58 17.61 0.13
C LEU A 140 2.63 17.82 -0.96
N ALA A 141 3.55 18.77 -0.75
CA ALA A 141 4.68 18.92 -1.65
C ALA A 141 5.94 19.37 -0.90
N ASN A 142 7.10 19.07 -1.49
CA ASN A 142 8.37 19.52 -0.98
C ASN A 142 8.70 20.97 -1.46
N PRO A 143 9.75 21.62 -0.93
CA PRO A 143 10.15 22.97 -1.34
C PRO A 143 10.54 23.14 -2.82
N ARG A 144 10.47 22.10 -3.65
CA ARG A 144 10.66 22.15 -5.11
C ARG A 144 9.38 21.81 -5.87
N GLY A 145 8.24 21.70 -5.19
CA GLY A 145 6.95 21.40 -5.80
C GLY A 145 6.79 19.92 -6.20
N ILE A 146 7.62 19.01 -5.70
CA ILE A 146 7.41 17.56 -5.87
C ILE A 146 6.19 17.16 -5.07
N GLN A 147 5.18 16.67 -5.76
CA GLN A 147 3.86 16.35 -5.24
C GLN A 147 3.81 14.98 -4.55
N TYR A 148 2.98 14.90 -3.54
CA TYR A 148 2.54 13.68 -2.89
C TYR A 148 1.05 13.82 -2.57
N ASP A 149 0.25 12.89 -3.03
CA ASP A 149 -1.15 12.82 -2.67
C ASP A 149 -1.51 11.42 -2.16
N ALA A 150 -2.44 11.40 -1.23
CA ALA A 150 -2.90 10.17 -0.59
C ALA A 150 -4.32 10.32 -0.08
N VAL A 151 -4.96 9.21 0.20
CA VAL A 151 -6.19 9.13 0.99
C VAL A 151 -5.86 8.49 2.32
N THR A 152 -6.38 9.03 3.41
CA THR A 152 -6.22 8.47 4.76
C THR A 152 -7.58 8.25 5.44
N ASP A 153 -7.67 7.24 6.29
CA ASP A 153 -8.87 6.86 7.05
C ASP A 153 -8.61 6.69 8.56
N ASP A 154 -7.73 7.48 9.15
CA ASP A 154 -7.24 7.36 10.54
C ASP A 154 -6.32 6.17 10.84
N GLY A 155 -6.43 5.07 10.11
CA GLY A 155 -5.63 3.86 10.34
C GLY A 155 -4.63 3.59 9.24
N ASN A 156 -4.98 3.98 8.02
CA ASN A 156 -4.20 3.69 6.83
C ASN A 156 -4.04 4.94 5.97
N GLU A 157 -2.89 5.02 5.31
CA GLU A 157 -2.60 6.03 4.29
C GLU A 157 -2.26 5.30 2.98
N SER A 158 -2.99 5.62 1.91
CA SER A 158 -2.77 5.08 0.58
C SER A 158 -2.42 6.20 -0.39
N SER A 159 -1.19 6.20 -0.89
CA SER A 159 -0.72 7.11 -1.96
C SER A 159 -1.05 6.61 -3.36
N SER A 160 -1.90 5.61 -3.46
CA SER A 160 -2.25 4.98 -4.73
C SER A 160 -3.16 5.81 -5.63
N PRO A 161 -4.12 6.62 -5.12
CA PRO A 161 -4.93 7.49 -5.95
C PRO A 161 -4.14 8.72 -6.42
N ASP A 162 -4.07 8.93 -7.73
CA ASP A 162 -3.52 10.14 -8.35
C ASP A 162 -4.62 11.20 -8.53
N PHE A 163 -4.46 12.35 -7.89
CA PHE A 163 -5.33 13.50 -8.08
C PHE A 163 -4.73 14.51 -9.06
N HIS A 164 -5.58 15.24 -9.78
CA HIS A 164 -5.13 16.38 -10.61
C HIS A 164 -5.05 17.63 -9.74
N TRP A 165 -3.86 18.18 -9.55
CA TRP A 165 -3.58 19.40 -8.83
C TRP A 165 -2.19 19.93 -9.17
N ASP A 166 -1.91 21.18 -8.83
CA ASP A 166 -0.63 21.82 -9.10
C ASP A 166 0.04 22.26 -7.79
N ALA A 167 1.36 22.20 -7.77
CA ALA A 167 2.17 22.74 -6.68
C ALA A 167 3.44 23.39 -7.21
N ALA A 168 3.87 24.46 -6.57
CA ALA A 168 5.16 25.07 -6.77
C ALA A 168 5.78 25.45 -5.43
N GLY A 169 7.07 25.17 -5.26
CA GLY A 169 7.83 25.50 -4.08
C GLY A 169 9.06 26.32 -4.41
N LYS A 170 9.47 27.20 -3.49
CA LYS A 170 10.64 28.08 -3.63
C LYS A 170 11.41 28.17 -2.32
N ILE A 171 12.69 27.79 -2.36
CA ILE A 171 13.59 27.99 -1.22
C ILE A 171 13.99 29.45 -1.20
N THR A 172 13.88 30.08 -0.04
CA THR A 172 14.17 31.49 0.21
C THR A 172 15.39 31.65 1.14
N ALA A 173 15.81 32.87 1.38
CA ALA A 173 16.89 33.16 2.32
C ALA A 173 16.52 32.86 3.79
N THR A 174 15.24 32.81 4.12
CA THR A 174 14.71 32.61 5.47
C THR A 174 13.98 31.30 5.69
N GLY A 175 13.89 30.47 4.65
CA GLY A 175 13.14 29.21 4.71
C GLY A 175 12.66 28.76 3.34
N TRP A 176 11.36 28.52 3.19
CA TRP A 176 10.76 28.11 1.92
C TRP A 176 9.26 28.43 1.87
N ASN A 177 8.76 28.62 0.66
CA ASN A 177 7.35 28.79 0.37
C ASN A 177 6.82 27.61 -0.42
N LEU A 178 5.54 27.35 -0.28
CA LEU A 178 4.78 26.38 -1.08
C LEU A 178 3.45 27.00 -1.50
N GLU A 179 3.08 26.82 -2.75
CA GLU A 179 1.74 27.08 -3.28
C GLU A 179 1.13 25.82 -3.84
N ILE A 180 -0.14 25.63 -3.56
CA ILE A 180 -0.96 24.48 -3.97
C ILE A 180 -2.24 25.03 -4.64
N ARG A 181 -2.61 24.44 -5.77
CA ARG A 181 -3.86 24.72 -6.49
C ARG A 181 -4.58 23.42 -6.79
N ILE A 182 -5.79 23.26 -6.26
CA ILE A 182 -6.59 22.05 -6.39
C ILE A 182 -7.89 22.39 -7.15
N PRO A 183 -8.11 21.83 -8.34
CA PRO A 183 -9.38 21.99 -9.04
C PRO A 183 -10.50 21.33 -8.23
N PHE A 184 -11.65 21.99 -8.12
CA PHE A 184 -12.83 21.39 -7.49
C PHE A 184 -13.29 20.11 -8.20
N SER A 185 -13.02 19.98 -9.49
CA SER A 185 -13.25 18.74 -10.24
C SER A 185 -12.44 17.53 -9.77
N SER A 186 -11.33 17.74 -9.05
CA SER A 186 -10.52 16.68 -8.43
C SER A 186 -11.06 16.27 -7.05
N LEU A 187 -11.98 17.02 -6.49
CA LEU A 187 -12.52 16.80 -5.15
C LEU A 187 -13.94 16.21 -5.22
N ARG A 188 -14.26 15.42 -4.20
CA ARG A 188 -15.59 14.82 -4.03
C ARG A 188 -16.24 15.42 -2.78
N TYR A 189 -17.33 16.13 -2.93
CA TYR A 189 -18.07 16.79 -1.85
C TYR A 189 -19.57 16.71 -2.07
N ASP A 190 -20.34 16.96 -1.03
CA ASP A 190 -21.80 16.93 -1.06
C ASP A 190 -22.37 18.19 -1.77
N ARG A 191 -23.66 18.17 -2.12
CA ARG A 191 -24.34 19.28 -2.82
C ARG A 191 -24.75 20.45 -1.91
N ALA A 192 -24.25 20.49 -0.68
CA ALA A 192 -24.54 21.60 0.22
C ALA A 192 -23.96 22.93 -0.33
N ASP A 193 -24.62 24.05 -0.07
CA ASP A 193 -24.13 25.39 -0.36
C ASP A 193 -24.67 26.33 0.72
N PRO A 194 -23.84 26.93 1.59
CA PRO A 194 -22.38 26.85 1.61
C PRO A 194 -21.83 25.47 2.02
N GLN A 195 -20.61 25.18 1.61
CA GLN A 195 -19.87 24.00 2.03
C GLN A 195 -19.19 24.21 3.39
N THR A 196 -19.12 23.12 4.18
CA THR A 196 -18.29 23.06 5.38
C THR A 196 -17.42 21.83 5.29
N TRP A 197 -16.09 22.00 5.33
CA TRP A 197 -15.11 20.93 5.21
C TRP A 197 -14.23 20.86 6.45
N GLY A 198 -13.53 19.75 6.61
CA GLY A 198 -12.43 19.64 7.55
C GLY A 198 -11.10 19.92 6.87
N ILE A 199 -10.13 20.51 7.59
CA ILE A 199 -8.81 20.79 7.07
C ILE A 199 -7.73 20.78 8.14
N LEU A 200 -6.58 20.19 7.83
CA LEU A 200 -5.34 20.36 8.56
C LEU A 200 -4.29 20.94 7.62
N LEU A 201 -3.58 21.99 8.08
CA LEU A 201 -2.33 22.41 7.47
C LEU A 201 -1.20 21.65 8.15
N TYR A 202 -0.26 21.15 7.37
CA TYR A 202 0.79 20.26 7.84
C TYR A 202 2.17 20.68 7.34
N ARG A 203 3.17 20.53 8.21
CA ARG A 203 4.58 20.68 7.87
C ARG A 203 5.43 19.59 8.50
N ASN A 204 6.26 18.92 7.70
CA ASN A 204 7.31 17.99 8.10
C ASN A 204 8.68 18.68 8.01
N ARG A 205 9.43 18.66 9.09
CA ARG A 205 10.78 19.25 9.19
C ARG A 205 11.76 18.25 9.82
N PRO A 206 12.48 17.46 9.01
CA PRO A 206 13.46 16.50 9.51
C PRO A 206 14.78 17.19 9.83
N ARG A 207 15.19 17.15 11.11
CA ARG A 207 16.49 17.65 11.58
C ARG A 207 17.12 16.61 12.50
N ASP A 208 17.39 16.95 13.77
CA ASP A 208 17.79 15.97 14.79
C ASP A 208 16.66 14.99 15.14
N PHE A 209 15.41 15.45 15.08
CA PHE A 209 14.19 14.63 15.09
C PHE A 209 13.35 14.95 13.86
N ARG A 210 12.35 14.13 13.59
CA ARG A 210 11.29 14.45 12.66
C ARG A 210 10.28 15.35 13.36
N TYR A 211 10.35 16.67 13.12
CA TYR A 211 9.36 17.59 13.64
C TYR A 211 8.13 17.61 12.73
N GLN A 212 6.98 17.28 13.32
CA GLN A 212 5.69 17.33 12.65
C GLN A 212 4.84 18.43 13.29
N MET A 213 4.32 19.32 12.49
CA MET A 213 3.55 20.49 12.94
C MET A 213 2.23 20.53 12.19
N PHE A 214 1.13 20.69 12.95
CA PHE A 214 -0.24 20.77 12.43
C PHE A 214 -0.94 22.01 12.91
N SER A 215 -1.91 22.50 12.11
CA SER A 215 -2.73 23.67 12.45
C SER A 215 -3.77 23.43 13.55
N ALA A 216 -3.97 22.19 13.97
CA ALA A 216 -4.81 21.82 15.09
C ALA A 216 -4.05 20.92 16.07
N ARG A 217 -4.57 20.78 17.29
CA ARG A 217 -4.03 19.86 18.30
C ARG A 217 -4.42 18.44 17.96
N LEU A 218 -3.46 17.53 18.04
CA LEU A 218 -3.66 16.10 17.84
C LEU A 218 -3.32 15.37 19.14
N PRO A 219 -4.29 15.13 20.02
CA PRO A 219 -4.03 14.47 21.30
C PRO A 219 -3.53 13.04 21.09
N ARG A 220 -2.47 12.67 21.81
CA ARG A 220 -1.94 11.30 21.79
C ARG A 220 -2.89 10.32 22.46
N GLY A 221 -2.80 9.05 22.06
CA GLY A 221 -3.57 7.99 22.67
C GLY A 221 -5.07 8.05 22.37
N ARG A 222 -5.43 8.61 21.22
CA ARG A 222 -6.78 8.59 20.67
C ARG A 222 -6.76 7.93 19.30
N ASN A 223 -7.78 7.15 19.03
CA ASN A 223 -7.97 6.46 17.75
C ASN A 223 -8.64 7.37 16.70
N CYS A 224 -8.31 8.66 16.68
CA CYS A 224 -8.88 9.63 15.78
C CYS A 224 -7.89 10.73 15.46
N PHE A 225 -7.47 10.77 14.21
CA PHE A 225 -6.59 11.80 13.64
C PHE A 225 -7.40 12.88 12.93
N ILE A 226 -8.27 12.47 11.99
CA ILE A 226 -9.04 13.39 11.13
C ILE A 226 -10.08 14.17 11.94
N CYS A 227 -10.70 13.58 12.96
CA CYS A 227 -11.72 14.28 13.77
C CYS A 227 -11.20 15.51 14.52
N SER A 228 -9.87 15.68 14.62
CA SER A 228 -9.23 16.83 15.30
C SER A 228 -8.95 18.00 14.37
N GLU A 229 -9.38 17.92 13.10
CA GLU A 229 -9.15 18.95 12.09
C GLU A 229 -9.83 20.29 12.38
N ASN A 230 -9.32 21.36 11.77
CA ASN A 230 -9.98 22.67 11.72
C ASN A 230 -11.23 22.59 10.86
N VAL A 231 -12.21 23.44 11.15
CA VAL A 231 -13.43 23.55 10.36
C VAL A 231 -13.26 24.64 9.30
N LEU A 232 -13.29 24.29 8.02
CA LEU A 232 -13.20 25.20 6.89
C LEU A 232 -14.59 25.64 6.44
N THR A 233 -14.86 26.94 6.52
CA THR A 233 -16.15 27.55 6.15
C THR A 233 -15.96 28.65 5.11
N GLY A 234 -17.08 29.18 4.57
CA GLY A 234 -17.05 30.27 3.60
C GLY A 234 -16.88 29.85 2.14
N LEU A 235 -16.94 28.56 1.84
CA LEU A 235 -16.95 28.03 0.48
C LEU A 235 -18.37 28.07 -0.09
N GLU A 236 -18.61 28.94 -1.07
CA GLU A 236 -19.93 29.17 -1.66
C GLU A 236 -19.89 29.10 -3.19
N GLY A 237 -20.97 28.58 -3.81
CA GLY A 237 -21.13 28.50 -5.24
C GLY A 237 -20.05 27.65 -5.92
N LEU A 238 -19.70 26.50 -5.35
CA LEU A 238 -18.75 25.58 -5.94
C LEU A 238 -19.35 24.87 -7.16
N PRO A 239 -18.55 24.57 -8.22
CA PRO A 239 -19.06 23.94 -9.42
C PRO A 239 -19.61 22.55 -9.11
N PRO A 240 -20.79 22.16 -9.65
CA PRO A 240 -21.20 20.77 -9.61
C PRO A 240 -20.15 19.91 -10.34
N GLY A 241 -19.86 18.71 -9.85
CA GLY A 241 -18.95 17.81 -10.54
C GLY A 241 -19.41 17.55 -11.98
N GLY A 242 -18.51 17.15 -12.82
CA GLY A 242 -18.72 16.87 -14.24
C GLY A 242 -17.41 16.97 -14.99
N HIS A 243 -16.60 15.92 -14.93
CA HIS A 243 -15.30 15.90 -15.58
C HIS A 243 -15.14 14.60 -16.35
N LEU A 244 -14.76 14.71 -17.61
CA LEU A 244 -14.46 13.57 -18.48
C LEU A 244 -13.00 13.63 -18.90
N VAL A 245 -12.27 12.54 -18.64
CA VAL A 245 -10.91 12.33 -19.12
C VAL A 245 -10.90 11.11 -20.01
N VAL A 246 -10.33 11.26 -21.20
CA VAL A 246 -10.13 10.16 -22.17
C VAL A 246 -8.65 10.11 -22.51
N ALA A 247 -8.00 8.99 -22.20
CA ALA A 247 -6.57 8.82 -22.34
C ALA A 247 -6.24 7.61 -23.24
N PRO A 248 -6.26 7.78 -24.58
CA PRO A 248 -5.73 6.77 -25.49
C PRO A 248 -4.21 6.65 -25.31
N TYR A 249 -3.70 5.43 -25.52
CA TYR A 249 -2.28 5.18 -25.58
C TYR A 249 -1.93 4.24 -26.74
N ALA A 250 -0.68 4.30 -27.17
CA ALA A 250 -0.07 3.39 -28.11
C ALA A 250 1.26 2.92 -27.56
N THR A 251 1.55 1.64 -27.77
CA THR A 251 2.83 1.02 -27.41
C THR A 251 3.43 0.31 -28.61
N ALA A 252 4.74 0.17 -28.61
CA ALA A 252 5.46 -0.70 -29.52
C ALA A 252 6.54 -1.41 -28.71
N SER A 253 6.58 -2.74 -28.79
CA SER A 253 7.59 -3.53 -28.10
C SER A 253 8.31 -4.46 -29.08
N GLN A 254 9.57 -4.75 -28.78
CA GLN A 254 10.37 -5.72 -29.50
C GLN A 254 11.10 -6.61 -28.50
N GLU A 255 10.86 -7.90 -28.59
CA GLU A 255 11.55 -8.91 -27.78
C GLU A 255 12.67 -9.57 -28.60
N THR A 256 13.78 -9.84 -27.93
CA THR A 256 14.91 -10.61 -28.43
C THR A 256 15.12 -11.81 -27.53
N VAL A 257 15.06 -13.01 -28.08
CA VAL A 257 15.21 -14.28 -27.35
C VAL A 257 16.37 -15.09 -27.90
N PRO A 258 16.98 -15.99 -27.11
CA PRO A 258 17.95 -16.94 -27.61
C PRO A 258 17.40 -17.78 -28.76
N ARG A 259 18.23 -18.16 -29.71
CA ARG A 259 17.87 -19.15 -30.72
C ARG A 259 17.84 -20.53 -30.11
N ALA A 260 16.90 -21.37 -30.56
CA ALA A 260 16.75 -22.73 -30.07
C ALA A 260 18.01 -23.62 -30.29
N ASP A 261 18.87 -23.25 -31.23
CA ASP A 261 20.15 -23.94 -31.54
C ASP A 261 21.34 -23.44 -30.69
N GLY A 262 21.11 -22.49 -29.76
CA GLY A 262 22.15 -21.89 -28.92
C GLY A 262 23.11 -20.94 -29.66
N THR A 263 22.95 -20.68 -30.97
CA THR A 263 23.87 -19.89 -31.80
C THR A 263 23.59 -18.39 -31.79
N GLY A 264 23.29 -17.79 -30.59
CA GLY A 264 23.04 -16.36 -30.45
C GLY A 264 21.56 -16.04 -30.21
N SER A 265 21.13 -14.82 -30.56
CA SER A 265 19.76 -14.34 -30.29
C SER A 265 19.05 -13.94 -31.57
N VAL A 266 17.72 -13.95 -31.55
CA VAL A 266 16.85 -13.49 -32.63
C VAL A 266 15.88 -12.43 -32.11
N ALA A 267 15.82 -11.30 -32.80
CA ALA A 267 14.80 -10.29 -32.53
C ALA A 267 13.46 -10.72 -33.16
N ARG A 268 12.41 -10.75 -32.39
CA ARG A 268 11.04 -10.92 -32.86
C ARG A 268 10.56 -9.67 -33.61
N PRO A 269 9.55 -9.76 -34.45
CA PRO A 269 8.92 -8.58 -35.04
C PRO A 269 8.49 -7.57 -33.97
N VAL A 270 8.47 -6.29 -34.35
CA VAL A 270 7.89 -5.26 -33.47
C VAL A 270 6.41 -5.51 -33.33
N GLU A 271 5.94 -5.58 -32.09
CA GLU A 271 4.54 -5.75 -31.72
C GLU A 271 3.94 -4.41 -31.33
N PRO A 272 3.12 -3.80 -32.20
CA PRO A 272 2.36 -2.61 -31.84
C PRO A 272 1.13 -3.02 -31.02
N ASP A 273 0.83 -2.24 -29.99
CA ASP A 273 -0.39 -2.41 -29.18
C ASP A 273 -0.97 -1.06 -28.80
N GLY A 274 -2.22 -1.04 -28.34
CA GLY A 274 -2.88 0.18 -27.92
C GLY A 274 -4.13 -0.08 -27.10
N GLY A 275 -4.51 0.93 -26.35
CA GLY A 275 -5.67 0.85 -25.48
C GLY A 275 -6.20 2.23 -25.12
N LEU A 276 -7.14 2.22 -24.19
CA LEU A 276 -7.90 3.40 -23.83
C LEU A 276 -8.29 3.37 -22.37
N ASP A 277 -7.98 4.45 -21.65
CA ASP A 277 -8.52 4.70 -20.31
C ASP A 277 -9.53 5.85 -20.37
N VAL A 278 -10.66 5.69 -19.70
CA VAL A 278 -11.73 6.69 -19.59
C VAL A 278 -12.10 6.87 -18.14
N LYS A 279 -12.09 8.11 -17.67
CA LYS A 279 -12.57 8.48 -16.35
C LYS A 279 -13.67 9.52 -16.47
N TRP A 280 -14.83 9.21 -15.95
CA TRP A 280 -16.00 10.08 -15.97
C TRP A 280 -16.53 10.29 -14.55
N THR A 281 -16.57 11.55 -14.12
CA THR A 281 -17.17 11.97 -12.85
C THR A 281 -18.48 12.73 -13.14
N PRO A 282 -19.62 12.05 -13.29
CA PRO A 282 -20.90 12.70 -13.61
C PRO A 282 -21.39 13.64 -12.51
N SER A 283 -20.89 13.47 -11.31
CA SER A 283 -21.16 14.34 -10.16
C SER A 283 -19.99 14.28 -9.18
N ALA A 284 -19.89 15.25 -8.27
CA ALA A 284 -18.89 15.28 -7.21
C ALA A 284 -18.86 13.99 -6.33
N GLY A 285 -19.98 13.27 -6.24
CA GLY A 285 -20.08 12.05 -5.44
C GLY A 285 -19.87 10.72 -6.18
N VAL A 286 -19.70 10.72 -7.53
CA VAL A 286 -19.61 9.48 -8.33
C VAL A 286 -18.47 9.57 -9.32
N ALA A 287 -17.67 8.51 -9.43
CA ALA A 287 -16.69 8.32 -10.50
C ALA A 287 -16.87 6.95 -11.15
N LEU A 288 -16.73 6.95 -12.47
CA LEU A 288 -16.76 5.76 -13.32
C LEU A 288 -15.46 5.72 -14.12
N ASP A 289 -14.74 4.60 -14.02
CA ASP A 289 -13.48 4.37 -14.69
C ASP A 289 -13.63 3.16 -15.61
N GLY A 290 -13.14 3.27 -16.83
CA GLY A 290 -13.09 2.19 -17.78
C GLY A 290 -11.71 2.07 -18.40
N THR A 291 -11.25 0.85 -18.60
CA THR A 291 -10.01 0.56 -19.31
C THR A 291 -10.25 -0.50 -20.36
N LEU A 292 -9.63 -0.33 -21.50
CA LEU A 292 -9.61 -1.29 -22.58
C LEU A 292 -8.17 -1.61 -22.93
N ASN A 293 -7.81 -2.89 -22.84
CA ASN A 293 -6.48 -3.44 -23.09
C ASN A 293 -5.37 -2.69 -22.32
N PRO A 294 -5.46 -2.57 -20.97
CA PRO A 294 -4.53 -1.76 -20.19
C PRO A 294 -3.08 -2.24 -20.33
N ASP A 295 -2.15 -1.31 -20.52
CA ASP A 295 -0.72 -1.58 -20.57
C ASP A 295 -0.02 -1.16 -19.27
N PHE A 296 0.73 -2.08 -18.70
CA PHE A 296 1.48 -1.93 -17.46
C PHE A 296 3.00 -1.97 -17.65
N SER A 297 3.51 -1.87 -18.88
CA SER A 297 4.93 -1.99 -19.23
C SER A 297 5.85 -1.00 -18.49
N GLN A 298 5.33 0.19 -18.12
CA GLN A 298 6.06 1.21 -17.36
C GLN A 298 6.14 0.94 -15.86
N VAL A 299 5.33 0.01 -15.33
CA VAL A 299 5.30 -0.31 -13.91
C VAL A 299 6.64 -0.91 -13.48
N GLU A 300 7.18 -0.43 -12.36
CA GLU A 300 8.42 -0.96 -11.81
C GLU A 300 8.28 -2.44 -11.46
N SER A 301 9.24 -3.27 -11.90
CA SER A 301 9.28 -4.68 -11.53
C SER A 301 9.29 -4.86 -10.01
N ASP A 302 8.66 -5.92 -9.54
CA ASP A 302 8.68 -6.23 -8.11
C ASP A 302 10.12 -6.52 -7.65
N ALA A 303 10.42 -6.14 -6.41
CA ALA A 303 11.62 -6.61 -5.77
C ALA A 303 11.46 -8.11 -5.54
N ALA A 304 12.43 -8.90 -5.97
CA ALA A 304 12.43 -10.33 -5.72
C ALA A 304 12.47 -10.60 -4.21
N ARG A 305 11.92 -11.74 -3.81
CA ARG A 305 11.95 -12.26 -2.45
C ARG A 305 12.50 -13.66 -2.46
N ILE A 306 13.15 -14.06 -1.37
CA ILE A 306 13.66 -15.40 -1.21
C ILE A 306 12.51 -16.35 -0.93
N GLY A 307 12.29 -17.32 -1.82
CA GLY A 307 11.24 -18.35 -1.68
C GLY A 307 11.72 -19.65 -1.02
N VAL A 308 13.02 -19.83 -0.83
CA VAL A 308 13.58 -21.04 -0.24
C VAL A 308 13.10 -21.21 1.21
N ASN A 309 12.59 -22.42 1.54
CA ASN A 309 12.05 -22.76 2.86
C ASN A 309 10.84 -21.90 3.28
N GLU A 310 10.09 -21.33 2.31
CA GLU A 310 8.80 -20.67 2.55
C GLU A 310 7.65 -21.64 2.38
N ARG A 311 6.63 -21.53 3.25
CA ARG A 311 5.46 -22.41 3.23
C ARG A 311 4.23 -21.77 2.58
N PHE A 312 4.16 -20.45 2.62
CA PHE A 312 2.99 -19.70 2.20
C PHE A 312 3.33 -18.78 1.03
N ALA A 313 2.35 -18.53 0.17
CA ALA A 313 2.48 -17.60 -0.94
C ALA A 313 3.01 -16.23 -0.51
N LEU A 314 3.89 -15.65 -1.33
CA LEU A 314 4.50 -14.35 -1.06
C LEU A 314 3.58 -13.23 -1.53
N PHE A 315 3.37 -12.24 -0.67
CA PHE A 315 2.56 -11.07 -0.99
C PHE A 315 3.38 -10.03 -1.78
N TYR A 316 2.79 -9.52 -2.86
CA TYR A 316 3.31 -8.39 -3.64
C TYR A 316 2.28 -7.27 -3.71
N PRO A 317 2.63 -6.02 -3.36
CA PRO A 317 1.67 -4.91 -3.41
C PRO A 317 1.22 -4.60 -4.83
N GLU A 318 -0.02 -4.13 -4.99
CA GLU A 318 -0.52 -3.64 -6.29
C GLU A 318 0.23 -2.36 -6.69
N LYS A 319 0.56 -2.21 -7.98
CA LYS A 319 1.26 -1.06 -8.54
C LYS A 319 0.59 -0.52 -9.83
N ARG A 320 -0.42 -1.21 -10.33
CA ARG A 320 -1.11 -0.87 -11.57
C ARG A 320 -2.17 0.22 -11.33
N PRO A 321 -2.08 1.40 -11.98
CA PRO A 321 -2.91 2.57 -11.67
C PRO A 321 -4.41 2.30 -11.69
N PHE A 322 -4.91 1.52 -12.67
CA PHE A 322 -6.33 1.21 -12.77
C PHE A 322 -6.89 0.52 -11.50
N PHE A 323 -6.10 -0.34 -10.86
CA PHE A 323 -6.53 -1.09 -9.68
C PHE A 323 -6.31 -0.34 -8.36
N LEU A 324 -5.50 0.71 -8.37
CA LEU A 324 -5.15 1.45 -7.16
C LEU A 324 -6.21 2.48 -6.75
N GLU A 325 -6.97 3.02 -7.69
CA GLU A 325 -7.98 4.03 -7.36
C GLU A 325 -9.15 3.44 -6.56
N GLY A 326 -9.49 4.06 -5.42
CA GLY A 326 -10.57 3.59 -4.54
C GLY A 326 -10.25 2.27 -3.82
N VAL A 327 -8.99 1.88 -3.75
CA VAL A 327 -8.52 0.68 -3.04
C VAL A 327 -8.83 0.74 -1.53
N ASP A 328 -8.90 1.94 -0.96
CA ASP A 328 -9.33 2.19 0.42
C ASP A 328 -10.71 1.60 0.72
N LEU A 329 -11.63 1.65 -0.25
CA LEU A 329 -12.96 1.03 -0.13
C LEU A 329 -12.92 -0.51 -0.25
N LEU A 330 -11.81 -1.10 -0.69
CA LEU A 330 -11.62 -2.54 -0.85
C LEU A 330 -10.75 -3.15 0.26
N SER A 331 -10.14 -2.32 1.11
CA SER A 331 -9.37 -2.77 2.28
C SER A 331 -10.31 -3.29 3.36
N THR A 332 -10.16 -4.56 3.74
CA THR A 332 -10.99 -5.26 4.75
C THR A 332 -10.10 -6.09 5.68
N PRO A 333 -10.55 -6.46 6.89
CA PRO A 333 -9.77 -7.29 7.83
C PRO A 333 -9.22 -8.56 7.18
N VAL A 334 -10.05 -9.35 6.53
CA VAL A 334 -9.62 -10.45 5.68
C VAL A 334 -9.33 -9.91 4.29
N GLN A 335 -8.15 -10.16 3.75
CA GLN A 335 -7.76 -9.68 2.42
C GLN A 335 -8.46 -10.48 1.30
N ALA A 336 -9.80 -10.40 1.28
CA ALA A 336 -10.65 -11.09 0.29
C ALA A 336 -10.63 -10.41 -1.09
N VAL A 337 -9.98 -9.25 -1.22
CA VAL A 337 -9.73 -8.55 -2.48
C VAL A 337 -8.24 -8.28 -2.62
N TYR A 338 -7.66 -8.83 -3.67
CA TYR A 338 -6.28 -8.66 -4.06
C TYR A 338 -6.22 -8.55 -5.58
N THR A 339 -6.15 -7.34 -6.08
CA THR A 339 -6.33 -7.06 -7.52
C THR A 339 -5.25 -7.67 -8.42
N ARG A 340 -4.11 -8.08 -7.87
CA ARG A 340 -3.08 -8.82 -8.63
C ARG A 340 -3.50 -10.23 -9.04
N SER A 341 -4.58 -10.76 -8.46
CA SER A 341 -5.23 -11.99 -8.94
C SER A 341 -5.91 -11.82 -10.32
N VAL A 342 -6.13 -10.57 -10.76
CA VAL A 342 -6.50 -10.20 -12.14
C VAL A 342 -5.20 -9.88 -12.87
N THR A 343 -4.68 -10.81 -13.65
CA THR A 343 -3.31 -10.75 -14.18
C THR A 343 -3.20 -9.96 -15.47
N SER A 344 -4.01 -10.32 -16.48
CA SER A 344 -3.96 -9.77 -17.84
C SER A 344 -5.36 -9.32 -18.29
N PRO A 345 -5.90 -8.23 -17.71
CA PRO A 345 -7.25 -7.79 -18.04
C PRO A 345 -7.34 -7.35 -19.50
N ARG A 346 -8.38 -7.84 -20.19
CA ARG A 346 -8.74 -7.39 -21.54
C ARG A 346 -9.47 -6.06 -21.49
N TRP A 347 -10.35 -5.92 -20.52
CA TRP A 347 -11.06 -4.69 -20.19
C TRP A 347 -11.43 -4.72 -18.70
N GLY A 348 -11.66 -3.54 -18.18
CA GLY A 348 -12.15 -3.36 -16.81
C GLY A 348 -13.06 -2.16 -16.72
N LEU A 349 -14.07 -2.25 -15.86
CA LEU A 349 -14.97 -1.17 -15.49
C LEU A 349 -15.00 -1.06 -13.98
N ARG A 350 -14.90 0.15 -13.47
CA ARG A 350 -15.04 0.42 -12.05
C ARG A 350 -15.96 1.60 -11.82
N GLY A 351 -16.80 1.49 -10.80
CA GLY A 351 -17.59 2.58 -10.28
C GLY A 351 -17.31 2.77 -8.80
N THR A 352 -17.15 4.00 -8.37
CA THR A 352 -17.09 4.36 -6.96
C THR A 352 -18.03 5.52 -6.70
N GLY A 353 -18.72 5.48 -5.57
CA GLY A 353 -19.66 6.54 -5.29
C GLY A 353 -20.04 6.67 -3.83
N ARG A 354 -20.63 7.82 -3.49
CA ARG A 354 -21.22 8.09 -2.19
C ARG A 354 -22.55 8.81 -2.37
N LEU A 355 -23.52 8.37 -1.60
CA LEU A 355 -24.84 8.98 -1.50
C LEU A 355 -25.21 9.13 -0.02
N GLY A 356 -25.14 10.35 0.50
CA GLY A 356 -25.23 10.60 1.94
C GLY A 356 -24.19 9.79 2.72
N GLY A 357 -24.57 9.14 3.81
CA GLY A 357 -23.68 8.28 4.60
C GLY A 357 -23.40 6.89 4.01
N THR A 358 -23.72 6.61 2.74
CA THR A 358 -23.46 5.32 2.09
C THR A 358 -22.42 5.47 1.01
N SER A 359 -21.31 4.72 1.11
CA SER A 359 -20.28 4.61 0.08
C SER A 359 -20.37 3.26 -0.61
N TRP A 360 -20.02 3.19 -1.89
CA TRP A 360 -20.00 1.96 -2.65
C TRP A 360 -18.85 1.92 -3.64
N THR A 361 -18.36 0.74 -3.92
CA THR A 361 -17.43 0.46 -5.01
C THR A 361 -17.84 -0.81 -5.73
N ALA A 362 -17.64 -0.83 -7.04
CA ALA A 362 -17.84 -2.03 -7.86
C ALA A 362 -16.74 -2.06 -8.94
N LEU A 363 -16.15 -3.23 -9.15
CA LEU A 363 -15.16 -3.52 -10.18
C LEU A 363 -15.61 -4.75 -10.95
N VAL A 364 -15.53 -4.70 -12.26
CA VAL A 364 -15.71 -5.85 -13.16
C VAL A 364 -14.57 -5.84 -14.16
N ALA A 365 -13.92 -6.98 -14.36
CA ALA A 365 -12.85 -7.13 -15.34
C ALA A 365 -12.94 -8.51 -16.04
N GLU A 366 -12.60 -8.56 -17.32
CA GLU A 366 -12.34 -9.82 -18.02
C GLU A 366 -10.84 -10.06 -18.03
N ASP A 367 -10.40 -11.11 -17.32
CA ASP A 367 -8.99 -11.53 -17.27
C ASP A 367 -8.72 -12.61 -18.32
N ARG A 368 -7.59 -12.47 -19.03
CA ARG A 368 -7.12 -13.46 -20.02
C ARG A 368 -6.44 -14.66 -19.36
N GLY A 369 -6.09 -14.55 -18.07
CA GLY A 369 -5.27 -15.51 -17.34
C GLY A 369 -3.77 -15.21 -17.45
N GLY A 370 -2.94 -16.20 -17.21
CA GLY A 370 -1.47 -16.10 -17.21
C GLY A 370 -0.89 -15.76 -15.84
N GLY A 371 -1.68 -15.83 -14.78
CA GLY A 371 -1.25 -15.68 -13.39
C GLY A 371 -1.43 -16.95 -12.58
N SER A 372 -1.30 -16.83 -11.26
CA SER A 372 -1.44 -17.95 -10.34
C SER A 372 -2.56 -17.71 -9.33
N VAL A 373 -3.29 -18.76 -8.98
CA VAL A 373 -4.28 -18.80 -7.90
C VAL A 373 -3.64 -19.48 -6.69
N ILE A 374 -3.86 -18.91 -5.50
CA ILE A 374 -3.38 -19.48 -4.25
C ILE A 374 -4.29 -20.62 -3.82
N LEU A 375 -3.70 -21.78 -3.58
CA LEU A 375 -4.36 -22.96 -3.01
C LEU A 375 -3.96 -23.07 -1.53
N PRO A 376 -4.77 -22.54 -0.61
CA PRO A 376 -4.40 -22.44 0.80
C PRO A 376 -4.62 -23.75 1.54
N GLY A 377 -3.73 -24.05 2.48
CA GLY A 377 -3.84 -25.15 3.43
C GLY A 377 -3.49 -24.71 4.87
N PRO A 378 -3.60 -25.62 5.85
CA PRO A 378 -3.35 -25.29 7.26
C PRO A 378 -1.86 -25.09 7.58
N THR A 379 -0.96 -25.71 6.83
CA THR A 379 0.50 -25.68 7.09
C THR A 379 1.31 -25.05 5.97
N GLY A 380 0.70 -24.75 4.84
CA GLY A 380 1.32 -24.14 3.67
C GLY A 380 0.30 -23.80 2.60
N SER A 381 0.74 -23.18 1.52
CA SER A 381 -0.07 -22.92 0.33
C SER A 381 0.70 -23.27 -0.93
N ASP A 382 -0.03 -23.81 -1.93
CA ASP A 382 0.47 -24.01 -3.28
C ASP A 382 -0.03 -22.91 -4.22
N LEU A 383 0.54 -22.84 -5.41
CA LEU A 383 0.14 -21.94 -6.50
C LEU A 383 -0.26 -22.77 -7.71
N ALA A 384 -1.45 -22.52 -8.22
CA ALA A 384 -1.93 -23.14 -9.46
C ALA A 384 -1.92 -22.11 -10.60
N GLU A 385 -1.33 -22.45 -11.74
CA GLU A 385 -1.31 -21.59 -12.92
C GLU A 385 -2.71 -21.46 -13.52
N GLN A 386 -3.14 -20.23 -13.79
CA GLN A 386 -4.39 -19.93 -14.47
C GLN A 386 -4.12 -19.69 -15.96
N ASP A 387 -4.23 -20.71 -16.80
CA ASP A 387 -4.09 -20.62 -18.25
C ASP A 387 -5.42 -20.36 -18.99
N PHE A 388 -6.47 -20.03 -18.27
CA PHE A 388 -7.84 -19.83 -18.76
C PHE A 388 -8.39 -18.47 -18.36
N ARG A 389 -9.44 -18.04 -19.10
CA ARG A 389 -10.08 -16.73 -18.86
C ARG A 389 -11.03 -16.77 -17.68
N SER A 390 -11.18 -15.61 -17.03
CA SER A 390 -12.21 -15.38 -16.02
C SER A 390 -12.92 -14.04 -16.22
N LEU A 391 -14.14 -13.95 -15.67
CA LEU A 391 -14.84 -12.71 -15.43
C LEU A 391 -14.82 -12.47 -13.91
N ASP A 392 -14.17 -11.39 -13.53
CA ASP A 392 -13.90 -11.07 -12.14
C ASP A 392 -14.79 -9.90 -11.71
N LEU A 393 -15.48 -10.06 -10.60
CA LEU A 393 -16.38 -9.06 -10.02
C LEU A 393 -16.05 -8.83 -8.55
N VAL A 394 -15.96 -7.56 -8.15
CA VAL A 394 -15.82 -7.13 -6.76
C VAL A 394 -16.85 -6.04 -6.50
N GLY A 395 -17.57 -6.12 -5.40
CA GLY A 395 -18.50 -5.09 -4.96
C GLY A 395 -18.49 -4.92 -3.45
N ARG A 396 -18.51 -3.68 -2.96
CA ARG A 396 -18.66 -3.39 -1.53
C ARG A 396 -19.54 -2.18 -1.33
N VAL A 397 -20.46 -2.30 -0.38
CA VAL A 397 -21.31 -1.20 0.08
C VAL A 397 -21.04 -0.99 1.56
N ARG A 398 -20.79 0.25 1.96
CA ARG A 398 -20.49 0.65 3.33
C ARG A 398 -21.48 1.72 3.78
N ARG A 399 -22.09 1.53 4.94
CA ARG A 399 -22.93 2.51 5.61
C ARG A 399 -22.22 3.05 6.83
N ASP A 400 -22.05 4.35 6.86
CA ASP A 400 -21.45 5.09 7.96
C ASP A 400 -22.51 5.46 9.03
N VAL A 401 -22.13 5.30 10.31
CA VAL A 401 -22.94 5.69 11.47
C VAL A 401 -22.02 6.36 12.50
N GLY A 402 -22.03 7.68 12.56
CA GLY A 402 -21.05 8.44 13.32
C GLY A 402 -19.63 8.10 12.86
N ARG A 403 -18.73 7.79 13.81
CA ARG A 403 -17.34 7.34 13.53
C ARG A 403 -17.23 5.85 13.21
N SER A 404 -18.30 5.09 13.34
CA SER A 404 -18.38 3.66 13.05
C SER A 404 -18.91 3.39 11.65
N PHE A 405 -18.75 2.19 11.14
CA PHE A 405 -19.42 1.75 9.91
C PHE A 405 -19.76 0.26 9.97
N ALA A 406 -20.73 -0.11 9.15
CA ALA A 406 -20.99 -1.48 8.73
C ALA A 406 -20.96 -1.55 7.19
N SER A 407 -20.45 -2.63 6.65
CA SER A 407 -20.37 -2.84 5.21
C SER A 407 -20.64 -4.28 4.81
N PHE A 408 -20.78 -4.50 3.52
CA PHE A 408 -20.99 -5.81 2.93
C PHE A 408 -20.17 -5.95 1.66
N LEU A 409 -19.34 -7.01 1.59
CA LEU A 409 -18.46 -7.33 0.49
C LEU A 409 -19.02 -8.50 -0.32
N VAL A 410 -18.84 -8.44 -1.64
CA VAL A 410 -19.08 -9.54 -2.58
C VAL A 410 -17.92 -9.63 -3.53
N THR A 411 -17.37 -10.82 -3.76
CA THR A 411 -16.46 -11.11 -4.86
C THR A 411 -16.94 -12.33 -5.64
N ALA A 412 -16.71 -12.34 -6.95
CA ALA A 412 -17.01 -13.49 -7.79
C ALA A 412 -15.97 -13.58 -8.92
N LYS A 413 -15.36 -14.75 -9.04
CA LYS A 413 -14.48 -15.15 -10.14
C LYS A 413 -15.19 -16.25 -10.90
N GLU A 414 -15.71 -15.92 -12.08
CA GLU A 414 -16.40 -16.86 -12.97
C GLU A 414 -15.40 -17.30 -14.05
N MET A 415 -14.99 -18.55 -13.99
CA MET A 415 -13.95 -19.09 -14.87
C MET A 415 -14.57 -19.76 -16.09
N SER A 416 -13.77 -19.95 -17.14
CA SER A 416 -14.22 -20.72 -18.31
C SER A 416 -14.55 -22.16 -17.91
N GLY A 417 -15.63 -22.71 -18.48
CA GLY A 417 -16.20 -23.98 -18.05
C GLY A 417 -17.34 -23.80 -17.05
N SER A 418 -17.37 -24.58 -15.99
CA SER A 418 -18.34 -24.44 -14.88
C SER A 418 -17.70 -24.00 -13.57
N ALA A 419 -16.39 -23.73 -13.59
CA ALA A 419 -15.65 -23.36 -12.40
C ALA A 419 -15.99 -21.93 -11.93
N SER A 420 -16.06 -21.73 -10.62
CA SER A 420 -16.33 -20.43 -10.03
C SER A 420 -15.85 -20.35 -8.57
N ASN A 421 -15.48 -19.14 -8.13
CA ASN A 421 -15.30 -18.84 -6.72
C ASN A 421 -16.14 -17.61 -6.36
N ARG A 422 -16.95 -17.70 -5.34
CA ARG A 422 -17.81 -16.61 -4.87
C ARG A 422 -17.64 -16.44 -3.37
N VAL A 423 -17.38 -15.21 -2.93
CA VAL A 423 -17.22 -14.86 -1.51
C VAL A 423 -18.13 -13.69 -1.18
N LEU A 424 -18.79 -13.76 -0.05
CA LEU A 424 -19.59 -12.65 0.44
C LEU A 424 -19.62 -12.59 1.96
N GLY A 425 -19.86 -11.40 2.50
CA GLY A 425 -20.09 -11.24 3.92
C GLY A 425 -19.97 -9.81 4.43
N PRO A 426 -20.43 -9.57 5.68
CA PRO A 426 -20.33 -8.28 6.33
C PRO A 426 -18.91 -8.02 6.88
N ASP A 427 -18.56 -6.75 6.96
CA ASP A 427 -17.45 -6.23 7.75
C ASP A 427 -17.87 -4.96 8.49
N PHE A 428 -17.17 -4.63 9.57
CA PHE A 428 -17.51 -3.49 10.41
C PHE A 428 -16.30 -2.89 11.12
N ARG A 429 -16.44 -1.61 11.49
CA ARG A 429 -15.53 -0.88 12.38
C ARG A 429 -16.39 -0.14 13.41
N LEU A 430 -16.21 -0.46 14.68
CA LEU A 430 -16.94 0.10 15.82
C LEU A 430 -15.98 0.90 16.70
N ASN A 431 -16.11 2.22 16.70
CA ASN A 431 -15.41 3.08 17.64
C ASN A 431 -16.25 3.09 18.93
N LEU A 432 -15.86 2.25 19.90
CA LEU A 432 -16.59 2.12 21.18
C LEU A 432 -16.33 3.31 22.09
N SER A 433 -15.12 3.87 22.02
CA SER A 433 -14.67 5.05 22.75
C SER A 433 -13.59 5.79 21.96
N GLU A 434 -13.00 6.82 22.54
CA GLU A 434 -11.82 7.50 21.95
C GLU A 434 -10.56 6.62 21.95
N THR A 435 -10.55 5.58 22.79
CA THR A 435 -9.41 4.69 23.01
C THR A 435 -9.66 3.26 22.56
N ASP A 436 -10.91 2.87 22.33
CA ASP A 436 -11.30 1.49 22.01
C ASP A 436 -11.90 1.39 20.61
N LEU A 437 -11.33 0.52 19.82
CA LEU A 437 -11.76 0.22 18.46
C LEU A 437 -11.93 -1.28 18.29
N VAL A 438 -13.07 -1.69 17.72
CA VAL A 438 -13.31 -3.08 17.29
C VAL A 438 -13.52 -3.10 15.78
N THR A 439 -12.75 -3.91 15.07
CA THR A 439 -12.96 -4.22 13.65
C THR A 439 -13.25 -5.70 13.49
N GLY A 440 -13.99 -6.05 12.45
CA GLY A 440 -14.22 -7.46 12.18
C GLY A 440 -14.84 -7.69 10.82
N GLN A 441 -14.72 -8.93 10.36
CA GLN A 441 -15.27 -9.41 9.11
C GLN A 441 -15.70 -10.88 9.25
N LEU A 442 -16.83 -11.21 8.64
CA LEU A 442 -17.33 -12.57 8.51
C LEU A 442 -17.60 -12.84 7.02
N LEU A 443 -16.98 -13.86 6.49
CA LEU A 443 -17.09 -14.23 5.08
C LEU A 443 -17.54 -15.67 4.92
N TRP A 444 -18.27 -15.92 3.84
CA TRP A 444 -18.60 -17.25 3.35
C TRP A 444 -18.16 -17.37 1.91
N SER A 445 -17.63 -18.53 1.56
CA SER A 445 -17.20 -18.87 0.19
C SER A 445 -17.90 -20.09 -0.32
N TRP A 446 -18.13 -20.10 -1.64
CA TRP A 446 -18.59 -21.25 -2.43
C TRP A 446 -17.75 -21.31 -3.70
N SER A 447 -17.18 -22.48 -3.95
CA SER A 447 -16.30 -22.70 -5.10
C SER A 447 -16.66 -23.98 -5.81
N GLU A 448 -16.67 -23.93 -7.13
CA GLU A 448 -16.56 -25.07 -8.01
C GLU A 448 -15.16 -25.01 -8.63
N THR A 449 -14.27 -25.93 -8.24
CA THR A 449 -12.89 -25.89 -8.73
C THR A 449 -12.84 -26.21 -10.23
N PRO A 450 -11.84 -25.70 -10.98
CA PRO A 450 -11.61 -26.16 -12.35
C PRO A 450 -11.40 -27.68 -12.41
N ASP A 451 -11.82 -28.32 -13.50
CA ASP A 451 -11.44 -29.71 -13.77
C ASP A 451 -10.13 -29.73 -14.55
N ARG A 452 -9.04 -29.40 -13.85
CA ARG A 452 -7.66 -29.25 -14.36
C ARG A 452 -6.64 -29.85 -13.38
N PRO A 453 -6.75 -31.19 -13.13
CA PRO A 453 -5.78 -31.87 -12.24
C PRO A 453 -4.35 -31.88 -12.81
N ASP A 454 -4.18 -31.54 -14.07
CA ASP A 454 -2.88 -31.31 -14.71
C ASP A 454 -2.17 -30.04 -14.19
N LEU A 455 -2.91 -29.05 -13.72
CA LEU A 455 -2.37 -27.80 -13.16
C LEU A 455 -2.26 -27.87 -11.64
N ALA A 456 -3.24 -28.47 -10.97
CA ALA A 456 -3.22 -28.63 -9.52
C ALA A 456 -4.12 -29.80 -9.09
N ALA A 457 -3.65 -30.58 -8.13
CA ALA A 457 -4.39 -31.75 -7.62
C ALA A 457 -5.75 -31.41 -6.99
N GLU A 458 -5.89 -30.20 -6.44
CA GLU A 458 -7.18 -29.71 -5.89
C GLU A 458 -8.19 -29.37 -7.00
N TRP A 459 -7.74 -29.13 -8.23
CA TRP A 459 -8.60 -28.73 -9.34
C TRP A 459 -9.15 -29.94 -10.08
N ASP A 460 -10.01 -30.70 -9.43
CA ASP A 460 -10.65 -31.93 -9.91
C ASP A 460 -12.17 -31.78 -10.13
N GLY A 461 -12.67 -30.54 -10.22
CA GLY A 461 -14.08 -30.23 -10.43
C GLY A 461 -14.94 -30.35 -9.16
N ARG A 462 -14.30 -30.42 -7.98
CA ARG A 462 -15.04 -30.54 -6.71
C ARG A 462 -15.70 -29.24 -6.28
N SER A 463 -16.79 -29.37 -5.51
CA SER A 463 -17.41 -28.23 -4.80
C SER A 463 -16.79 -28.07 -3.43
N LEU A 464 -16.39 -26.83 -3.10
CA LEU A 464 -15.92 -26.44 -1.77
C LEU A 464 -16.80 -25.33 -1.20
N SER A 465 -16.99 -25.35 0.11
CA SER A 465 -17.63 -24.25 0.83
C SER A 465 -16.97 -24.03 2.16
N GLY A 466 -16.91 -22.76 2.59
CA GLY A 466 -16.25 -22.44 3.83
C GLY A 466 -16.62 -21.07 4.37
N HIS A 467 -16.09 -20.80 5.56
CA HIS A 467 -16.19 -19.49 6.22
C HIS A 467 -14.81 -19.00 6.64
N GLY A 468 -14.68 -17.66 6.69
CA GLY A 468 -13.56 -16.96 7.29
C GLY A 468 -14.06 -15.88 8.22
N ALA A 469 -13.46 -15.76 9.38
CA ALA A 469 -13.77 -14.73 10.38
C ALA A 469 -12.48 -14.12 10.90
N ASP A 470 -12.50 -12.81 11.11
CA ASP A 470 -11.43 -12.06 11.75
C ASP A 470 -12.06 -10.95 12.59
N VAL A 471 -11.72 -10.90 13.88
CA VAL A 471 -12.18 -9.86 14.81
C VAL A 471 -11.01 -9.38 15.64
N TRP A 472 -10.75 -8.08 15.57
CA TRP A 472 -9.71 -7.37 16.29
C TRP A 472 -10.29 -6.33 17.24
N TRP A 473 -9.86 -6.33 18.48
CA TRP A 473 -10.15 -5.29 19.46
C TRP A 473 -8.85 -4.65 19.92
N GLU A 474 -8.72 -3.34 19.77
CA GLU A 474 -7.57 -2.58 20.25
C GLU A 474 -7.99 -1.49 21.23
N HIS A 475 -7.13 -1.26 22.20
CA HIS A 475 -7.19 -0.18 23.16
C HIS A 475 -5.88 0.61 23.10
N THR A 476 -5.96 1.93 22.91
CA THR A 476 -4.78 2.78 22.80
C THR A 476 -4.93 4.01 23.66
N THR A 477 -3.98 4.21 24.59
CA THR A 477 -3.84 5.42 25.39
C THR A 477 -2.43 6.02 25.20
N GLU A 478 -2.15 7.14 25.83
CA GLU A 478 -0.82 7.77 25.76
C GLU A 478 0.29 6.86 26.26
N THR A 479 0.03 6.03 27.27
CA THR A 479 1.04 5.22 27.98
C THR A 479 0.84 3.72 27.85
N TRP A 480 -0.36 3.23 27.60
CA TRP A 480 -0.70 1.83 27.49
C TRP A 480 -1.43 1.56 26.18
N ASP A 481 -1.11 0.45 25.58
CA ASP A 481 -1.83 -0.12 24.45
C ASP A 481 -1.97 -1.63 24.65
N TRP A 482 -3.07 -2.20 24.19
CA TRP A 482 -3.27 -3.64 24.10
C TRP A 482 -4.21 -3.99 22.95
N GLY A 483 -4.11 -5.22 22.47
CA GLY A 483 -4.93 -5.76 21.38
C GLY A 483 -5.24 -7.23 21.58
N LEU A 484 -6.44 -7.62 21.18
CA LEU A 484 -6.92 -8.99 21.12
C LEU A 484 -7.43 -9.28 19.72
N GLU A 485 -7.04 -10.42 19.14
CA GLU A 485 -7.53 -10.88 17.84
C GLU A 485 -8.00 -12.32 17.91
N TYR A 486 -9.05 -12.61 17.17
CA TYR A 486 -9.52 -13.97 16.95
C TYR A 486 -9.81 -14.18 15.47
N LYS A 487 -9.21 -15.26 14.90
CA LYS A 487 -9.48 -15.69 13.54
C LYS A 487 -9.99 -17.12 13.51
N ASP A 488 -10.89 -17.41 12.57
CA ASP A 488 -11.42 -18.75 12.31
C ASP A 488 -11.61 -18.93 10.81
N PHE A 489 -10.84 -19.83 10.20
CA PHE A 489 -10.95 -20.17 8.78
C PHE A 489 -11.18 -21.66 8.63
N SER A 490 -12.26 -22.04 7.95
CA SER A 490 -12.56 -23.45 7.64
C SER A 490 -11.69 -23.95 6.49
N ASP A 491 -11.47 -25.27 6.39
CA ASP A 491 -10.62 -25.90 5.36
C ASP A 491 -11.11 -25.61 3.94
N GLY A 492 -12.41 -25.53 3.73
CA GLY A 492 -13.01 -25.30 2.41
C GLY A 492 -13.15 -23.82 2.03
N PHE A 493 -12.64 -22.87 2.83
CA PHE A 493 -12.69 -21.47 2.47
C PHE A 493 -11.71 -21.15 1.35
N ARG A 494 -12.19 -20.49 0.28
CA ARG A 494 -11.39 -20.03 -0.86
C ARG A 494 -11.79 -18.61 -1.23
N ALA A 495 -10.79 -17.77 -1.52
CA ALA A 495 -10.97 -16.38 -1.98
C ALA A 495 -10.02 -16.12 -3.15
N ASP A 496 -10.38 -16.59 -4.35
CA ASP A 496 -9.49 -16.57 -5.53
C ASP A 496 -9.22 -15.16 -6.08
N LEU A 497 -10.07 -14.18 -5.72
CA LEU A 497 -9.80 -12.74 -5.94
C LEU A 497 -9.11 -12.08 -4.75
N GLY A 498 -8.73 -12.83 -3.72
CA GLY A 498 -8.09 -12.37 -2.50
C GLY A 498 -6.65 -12.84 -2.35
N PHE A 499 -6.08 -12.52 -1.18
CA PHE A 499 -4.81 -13.05 -0.72
C PHE A 499 -5.03 -13.70 0.66
N VAL A 500 -5.42 -14.96 0.66
CA VAL A 500 -5.66 -15.79 1.86
C VAL A 500 -4.80 -17.05 1.73
N PRO A 501 -3.53 -17.00 2.16
CA PRO A 501 -2.58 -18.10 1.94
C PRO A 501 -2.75 -19.26 2.94
N GLN A 502 -3.52 -19.07 4.01
CA GLN A 502 -3.75 -20.10 5.04
C GLN A 502 -5.22 -20.23 5.38
N VAL A 503 -5.69 -21.48 5.52
CA VAL A 503 -7.04 -21.86 5.95
C VAL A 503 -6.97 -23.10 6.83
N GLY A 504 -8.10 -23.56 7.37
CA GLY A 504 -8.15 -24.74 8.21
C GLY A 504 -7.60 -24.50 9.63
N PHE A 505 -7.78 -23.29 10.17
CA PHE A 505 -7.20 -22.93 11.47
C PHE A 505 -8.14 -22.07 12.33
N ARG A 506 -7.79 -22.00 13.61
CA ARG A 506 -8.25 -20.99 14.57
C ARG A 506 -7.04 -20.35 15.23
N GLU A 507 -7.08 -19.04 15.39
CA GLU A 507 -6.00 -18.23 15.96
C GLU A 507 -6.53 -17.33 17.06
N GLY A 508 -5.79 -17.23 18.15
CA GLY A 508 -5.99 -16.27 19.22
C GLY A 508 -4.69 -15.51 19.47
N TYR A 509 -4.74 -14.20 19.32
CA TYR A 509 -3.64 -13.29 19.60
C TYR A 509 -3.99 -12.36 20.76
N ALA A 510 -2.97 -12.08 21.62
CA ALA A 510 -3.06 -11.06 22.66
C ALA A 510 -1.72 -10.34 22.78
N GLY A 511 -1.77 -9.01 22.82
CA GLY A 511 -0.58 -8.18 22.99
C GLY A 511 -0.84 -6.97 23.88
N ALA A 512 0.20 -6.52 24.61
CA ALA A 512 0.13 -5.31 25.40
C ALA A 512 1.49 -4.58 25.40
N GLY A 513 1.47 -3.25 25.55
CA GLY A 513 2.66 -2.44 25.60
C GLY A 513 2.54 -1.26 26.54
N ARG A 514 3.70 -0.81 27.03
CA ARG A 514 3.82 0.40 27.82
C ARG A 514 4.83 1.36 27.19
N THR A 515 4.40 2.57 26.95
CA THR A 515 5.18 3.64 26.32
C THR A 515 5.69 4.64 27.36
N PHE A 516 6.99 4.94 27.30
CA PHE A 516 7.69 5.96 28.05
C PHE A 516 8.23 7.01 27.08
N ARG A 517 8.28 8.28 27.49
CA ARG A 517 8.76 9.40 26.67
C ARG A 517 9.88 10.16 27.39
N PRO A 518 11.10 9.59 27.40
CA PRO A 518 12.25 10.26 28.01
C PRO A 518 12.66 11.47 27.18
N LYS A 519 13.41 12.39 27.82
CA LYS A 519 14.06 13.52 27.14
C LYS A 519 15.49 13.13 26.73
N GLY A 520 15.96 13.61 25.59
CA GLY A 520 17.33 13.43 25.16
C GLY A 520 17.48 12.68 23.84
N PHE A 521 18.28 11.62 23.79
CA PHE A 521 18.52 10.84 22.56
C PHE A 521 17.28 10.05 22.15
N PHE A 522 16.58 9.46 23.10
CA PHE A 522 15.34 8.73 22.87
C PHE A 522 14.14 9.68 23.01
N SER A 523 13.20 9.65 22.08
CA SER A 523 11.91 10.36 22.18
C SER A 523 10.78 9.45 22.65
N ARG A 524 10.91 8.14 22.42
CA ARG A 524 9.98 7.13 22.89
C ARG A 524 10.72 5.83 23.20
N VAL A 525 10.29 5.16 24.26
CA VAL A 525 10.67 3.77 24.60
C VAL A 525 9.40 3.03 24.87
N ARG A 526 9.17 1.90 24.18
CA ARG A 526 8.01 1.05 24.39
C ARG A 526 8.47 -0.36 24.74
N THR A 527 8.13 -0.83 25.94
CA THR A 527 8.21 -2.24 26.28
C THR A 527 6.90 -2.93 25.90
N PHE A 528 6.98 -4.13 25.37
CA PHE A 528 5.78 -4.86 24.95
C PHE A 528 5.96 -6.36 25.09
N PHE A 529 4.82 -7.02 25.05
CA PHE A 529 4.72 -8.47 25.06
C PHE A 529 3.56 -8.86 24.16
N PHE A 530 3.69 -9.95 23.41
CA PHE A 530 2.56 -10.59 22.75
C PHE A 530 2.67 -12.11 22.80
N ALA A 531 1.51 -12.75 22.70
CA ALA A 531 1.34 -14.17 22.54
C ALA A 531 0.38 -14.45 21.40
N ASP A 532 0.67 -15.48 20.63
CA ASP A 532 -0.16 -15.97 19.54
C ASP A 532 -0.30 -17.48 19.64
N TYR A 533 -1.48 -18.02 19.39
CA TYR A 533 -1.81 -19.43 19.49
C TYR A 533 -2.70 -19.87 18.34
N LEU A 534 -2.16 -20.69 17.46
CA LEU A 534 -2.78 -21.15 16.23
C LEU A 534 -2.96 -22.67 16.27
N VAL A 535 -4.17 -23.17 16.08
CA VAL A 535 -4.52 -24.59 16.02
C VAL A 535 -5.26 -24.93 14.73
N ASP A 536 -5.17 -26.17 14.29
CA ASP A 536 -6.00 -26.67 13.19
C ASP A 536 -7.47 -26.90 13.62
N ARG A 537 -8.29 -27.45 12.74
CA ARG A 537 -9.73 -27.68 13.01
C ARG A 537 -9.95 -28.77 14.05
N GLU A 538 -9.03 -29.71 14.20
CA GLU A 538 -9.03 -30.79 15.19
C GLU A 538 -8.52 -30.31 16.58
N GLY A 539 -7.94 -29.09 16.65
CA GLY A 539 -7.41 -28.51 17.88
C GLY A 539 -5.92 -28.81 18.11
N GLU A 540 -5.26 -29.38 17.11
CA GLU A 540 -3.84 -29.67 17.16
C GLU A 540 -3.00 -28.41 16.87
N LEU A 541 -1.90 -28.22 17.60
CA LEU A 541 -1.06 -27.02 17.50
C LEU A 541 -0.43 -26.88 16.11
N LEU A 542 -0.68 -25.76 15.45
CA LEU A 542 0.02 -25.32 14.22
C LEU A 542 1.18 -24.36 14.54
N SER A 543 0.93 -23.39 15.41
CA SER A 543 1.94 -22.42 15.84
C SER A 543 1.60 -21.85 17.22
N GLN A 544 2.63 -21.60 18.01
CA GLN A 544 2.55 -20.85 19.25
C GLN A 544 3.73 -19.88 19.28
N VAL A 545 3.48 -18.63 19.63
CA VAL A 545 4.53 -17.59 19.76
C VAL A 545 4.36 -16.89 21.09
N VAL A 546 5.47 -16.64 21.77
CA VAL A 546 5.55 -15.78 22.96
C VAL A 546 6.73 -14.83 22.74
N ALA A 547 6.50 -13.53 22.79
CA ALA A 547 7.51 -12.56 22.43
C ALA A 547 7.49 -11.31 23.32
N PRO A 548 8.36 -11.23 24.34
CA PRO A 548 8.71 -9.97 24.96
C PRO A 548 9.61 -9.15 24.04
N GLY A 549 9.43 -7.81 24.07
CA GLY A 549 10.21 -6.93 23.23
C GLY A 549 10.31 -5.50 23.75
N ILE A 550 11.19 -4.74 23.09
CA ILE A 550 11.41 -3.33 23.37
C ILE A 550 11.59 -2.56 22.05
N GLY A 551 10.96 -1.38 21.97
CA GLY A 551 11.09 -0.48 20.84
C GLY A 551 11.56 0.90 21.26
N PHE A 552 12.29 1.59 20.37
CA PHE A 552 12.85 2.91 20.59
C PHE A 552 12.59 3.80 19.37
N ASP A 553 12.23 5.08 19.63
CA ASP A 553 12.37 6.15 18.65
C ASP A 553 13.49 7.09 19.12
N THR A 554 14.37 7.46 18.20
CA THR A 554 15.60 8.17 18.54
C THR A 554 15.82 9.41 17.69
N LYS A 555 16.87 10.18 18.00
CA LYS A 555 17.41 11.20 17.08
C LYS A 555 17.70 10.59 15.71
N PHE A 556 17.87 11.47 14.70
CA PHE A 556 18.10 11.12 13.29
C PHE A 556 16.91 10.39 12.64
N ASN A 557 15.70 10.64 13.14
CA ASN A 557 14.50 9.93 12.72
C ASN A 557 14.72 8.41 12.78
N GLY A 558 15.41 7.97 13.84
CA GLY A 558 15.78 6.57 14.03
C GLY A 558 14.70 5.81 14.78
N SER A 559 14.59 4.53 14.47
CA SER A 559 13.79 3.57 15.24
C SER A 559 14.57 2.27 15.43
N ALA A 560 14.30 1.60 16.53
CA ALA A 560 14.82 0.27 16.80
C ALA A 560 13.74 -0.56 17.49
N ARG A 561 13.62 -1.84 17.13
CA ARG A 561 12.75 -2.84 17.74
C ARG A 561 13.51 -4.13 17.92
N LEU A 562 13.45 -4.70 19.11
CA LEU A 562 14.08 -5.97 19.46
C LEU A 562 13.04 -6.87 20.12
N GLU A 563 12.97 -8.13 19.69
CA GLU A 563 12.06 -9.14 20.21
C GLU A 563 12.80 -10.44 20.46
N LEU A 564 12.55 -11.04 21.60
CA LEU A 564 12.95 -12.40 21.89
C LEU A 564 11.73 -13.30 21.65
N ARG A 565 11.74 -14.05 20.55
CA ARG A 565 10.63 -14.94 20.19
C ARG A 565 10.93 -16.36 20.61
N SER A 566 10.04 -16.92 21.42
CA SER A 566 9.99 -18.36 21.70
C SER A 566 8.77 -18.93 20.98
N GLU A 567 9.01 -19.84 20.06
CA GLU A 567 7.99 -20.34 19.14
C GLU A 567 7.94 -21.87 19.19
N LYS A 568 6.76 -22.41 18.91
CA LYS A 568 6.56 -23.82 18.55
C LYS A 568 5.82 -23.84 17.23
N VAL A 569 6.32 -24.55 16.23
CA VAL A 569 5.76 -24.53 14.88
C VAL A 569 5.66 -25.95 14.34
N ARG A 570 4.53 -26.29 13.74
CA ARG A 570 4.32 -27.57 13.07
C ARG A 570 5.06 -27.60 11.73
N ALA A 571 5.86 -28.66 11.56
CA ALA A 571 6.48 -29.02 10.28
C ALA A 571 6.15 -30.51 10.02
N GLY A 572 5.41 -30.78 8.96
CA GLY A 572 4.83 -32.10 8.74
C GLY A 572 3.95 -32.56 9.91
N THR A 573 4.27 -33.68 10.52
CA THR A 573 3.57 -34.24 11.69
C THR A 573 4.18 -33.84 13.03
N ARG A 574 5.28 -33.07 13.03
CA ARG A 574 6.02 -32.70 14.23
C ARG A 574 5.80 -31.26 14.63
N VAL A 575 5.75 -30.97 15.93
CA VAL A 575 5.82 -29.61 16.47
C VAL A 575 7.24 -29.37 16.98
N LEU A 576 7.93 -28.42 16.39
CA LEU A 576 9.34 -28.14 16.64
C LEU A 576 9.49 -26.79 17.36
N PRO A 577 10.43 -26.68 18.33
CA PRO A 577 10.74 -25.40 18.96
C PRO A 577 11.56 -24.51 18.04
N ARG A 578 11.46 -23.19 18.22
CA ARG A 578 12.24 -22.19 17.51
C ARG A 578 12.40 -20.92 18.36
N ASN A 579 13.61 -20.66 18.83
CA ASN A 579 13.93 -19.47 19.62
C ASN A 579 14.82 -18.53 18.83
N ARG A 580 14.38 -17.27 18.65
CA ARG A 580 15.04 -16.28 17.80
C ARG A 580 15.10 -14.90 18.44
N LEU A 581 16.18 -14.18 18.16
CA LEU A 581 16.22 -12.72 18.27
C LEU A 581 15.75 -12.12 16.95
N VAL A 582 14.65 -11.36 16.98
CA VAL A 582 14.15 -10.58 15.84
C VAL A 582 14.46 -9.11 16.08
N TYR A 583 14.97 -8.44 15.06
CA TYR A 583 15.35 -7.04 15.15
C TYR A 583 14.96 -6.25 13.91
N SER A 584 14.63 -4.96 14.13
CA SER A 584 14.36 -3.99 13.09
C SER A 584 14.98 -2.65 13.51
N LEU A 585 15.85 -2.11 12.68
CA LEU A 585 16.57 -0.86 12.92
C LEU A 585 16.41 0.04 11.71
N SER A 586 16.13 1.32 11.91
CA SER A 586 16.13 2.28 10.81
C SER A 586 16.59 3.66 11.27
N ALA A 587 17.12 4.45 10.32
CA ALA A 587 17.50 5.85 10.57
C ALA A 587 17.50 6.66 9.28
N VAL A 588 17.38 7.98 9.42
CA VAL A 588 17.54 8.97 8.35
C VAL A 588 18.57 10.01 8.79
N PRO A 589 19.88 9.67 8.78
CA PRO A 589 20.90 10.45 9.45
C PRO A 589 21.13 11.82 8.84
N SER A 590 21.10 11.94 7.52
CA SER A 590 21.50 13.16 6.83
C SER A 590 20.78 13.35 5.49
N ARG A 591 21.10 14.45 4.80
CA ARG A 591 20.68 14.70 3.43
C ARG A 591 21.31 13.70 2.44
N PHE A 592 22.56 13.29 2.68
CA PHE A 592 23.28 12.34 1.86
C PHE A 592 22.85 10.90 2.14
N PHE A 593 22.85 10.50 3.42
CA PHE A 593 22.27 9.22 3.87
C PHE A 593 20.78 9.43 4.17
N ALA A 594 19.95 9.28 3.14
CA ALA A 594 18.53 9.59 3.18
C ALA A 594 17.67 8.46 3.77
N GLY A 595 18.26 7.30 4.04
CA GLY A 595 17.62 6.17 4.70
C GLY A 595 18.63 5.03 4.88
N ILE A 596 18.55 4.37 6.02
CA ILE A 596 19.25 3.11 6.31
C ILE A 596 18.25 2.25 7.07
N ALA A 597 18.07 0.98 6.67
CA ALA A 597 17.28 0.02 7.43
C ALA A 597 17.98 -1.33 7.47
N LEU A 598 17.77 -2.03 8.57
CA LEU A 598 18.30 -3.36 8.83
C LEU A 598 17.23 -4.14 9.59
N ASP A 599 16.67 -5.15 8.96
CA ASP A 599 15.69 -6.06 9.53
C ASP A 599 16.24 -7.47 9.53
N GLY A 600 15.89 -8.28 10.52
CA GLY A 600 16.37 -9.67 10.52
C GLY A 600 15.91 -10.48 11.71
N ALA A 601 16.26 -11.75 11.62
CA ALA A 601 16.16 -12.71 12.73
C ALA A 601 17.35 -13.64 12.72
N VAL A 602 17.78 -14.05 13.91
CA VAL A 602 18.86 -15.02 14.08
C VAL A 602 18.56 -15.94 15.28
N GLY A 603 18.88 -17.20 15.15
CA GLY A 603 18.68 -18.21 16.20
C GLY A 603 18.37 -19.58 15.65
N GLU A 604 17.45 -20.29 16.30
CA GLU A 604 16.94 -21.57 15.81
C GLU A 604 16.07 -21.37 14.58
N GLU A 605 16.16 -22.30 13.63
CA GLU A 605 15.32 -22.33 12.43
C GLU A 605 14.75 -23.73 12.19
N ILE A 606 13.74 -23.81 11.32
CA ILE A 606 13.05 -25.06 10.98
C ILE A 606 13.18 -25.30 9.48
N ASP A 607 13.73 -26.44 9.13
CA ASP A 607 13.59 -27.03 7.80
C ASP A 607 12.19 -27.64 7.71
N PHE A 608 11.32 -26.98 6.94
CA PHE A 608 9.92 -27.39 6.85
C PHE A 608 9.73 -28.65 6.02
N GLU A 609 10.56 -28.88 5.02
CA GLU A 609 10.48 -30.04 4.15
C GLU A 609 11.04 -31.30 4.86
N GLY A 610 12.18 -31.16 5.53
CA GLY A 610 12.78 -32.24 6.31
C GLY A 610 12.17 -32.42 7.70
N ALA A 611 11.27 -31.56 8.15
CA ALA A 611 10.63 -31.55 9.48
C ALA A 611 11.63 -31.68 10.63
N ARG A 612 12.69 -30.88 10.63
CA ARG A 612 13.78 -30.87 11.60
C ARG A 612 14.22 -29.47 12.00
N THR A 613 14.90 -29.37 13.12
CA THR A 613 15.49 -28.13 13.64
C THR A 613 16.87 -27.88 13.09
N GLY A 614 17.34 -26.67 13.24
CA GLY A 614 18.69 -26.24 12.96
C GLY A 614 18.91 -24.81 13.44
N SER A 615 19.97 -24.19 12.99
CA SER A 615 20.28 -22.77 13.28
C SER A 615 20.42 -21.96 12.01
N GLY A 616 20.08 -20.68 12.09
CA GLY A 616 20.15 -19.83 10.91
C GLY A 616 19.59 -18.44 11.11
N GLY A 617 19.10 -17.86 10.05
CA GLY A 617 18.49 -16.56 10.11
C GLY A 617 18.30 -15.93 8.74
N TRP A 618 17.79 -14.72 8.79
CA TRP A 618 17.68 -13.85 7.63
C TRP A 618 18.07 -12.42 8.00
N LEU A 619 18.56 -11.69 7.01
CA LEU A 619 18.98 -10.31 7.10
C LEU A 619 18.52 -9.57 5.86
N ALA A 620 17.71 -8.53 6.02
CA ALA A 620 17.40 -7.58 4.97
C ALA A 620 18.03 -6.22 5.31
N ALA A 621 18.85 -5.71 4.41
CA ALA A 621 19.51 -4.42 4.57
C ALA A 621 19.14 -3.50 3.41
N SER A 622 18.88 -2.23 3.70
CA SER A 622 18.67 -1.22 2.67
C SER A 622 19.33 0.09 3.02
N ALA A 623 19.77 0.83 1.99
CA ALA A 623 20.33 2.15 2.13
C ALA A 623 19.92 3.05 0.96
N VAL A 624 19.56 4.28 1.27
CA VAL A 624 19.21 5.31 0.30
C VAL A 624 20.25 6.43 0.35
N PHE A 625 20.97 6.61 -0.75
CA PHE A 625 21.97 7.67 -0.90
C PHE A 625 21.47 8.74 -1.86
N ARG A 626 21.71 10.01 -1.51
CA ARG A 626 21.44 11.16 -2.37
C ARG A 626 22.71 12.01 -2.50
N PRO A 627 23.60 11.69 -3.48
CA PRO A 627 24.83 12.46 -3.70
C PRO A 627 24.58 13.94 -4.08
N GLY A 628 23.39 14.22 -4.58
CA GLY A 628 22.90 15.55 -4.92
C GLY A 628 21.38 15.57 -4.94
N ASP A 629 20.80 16.69 -5.36
CA ASP A 629 19.34 16.85 -5.39
C ASP A 629 18.67 16.04 -6.50
N HIS A 630 19.42 15.63 -7.53
CA HIS A 630 18.90 14.96 -8.73
C HIS A 630 19.11 13.45 -8.75
N LEU A 631 20.10 12.93 -8.04
CA LEU A 631 20.44 11.50 -8.08
C LEU A 631 20.08 10.83 -6.76
N GLN A 632 19.32 9.75 -6.85
CA GLN A 632 19.06 8.83 -5.76
C GLN A 632 19.53 7.43 -6.12
N LEU A 633 20.22 6.79 -5.18
CA LEU A 633 20.68 5.42 -5.26
C LEU A 633 20.02 4.65 -4.13
N ASP A 634 19.20 3.66 -4.47
CA ASP A 634 18.56 2.74 -3.52
C ASP A 634 19.28 1.40 -3.64
N LEU A 635 19.92 0.99 -2.57
CA LEU A 635 20.54 -0.32 -2.39
C LEU A 635 19.65 -1.17 -1.50
N ALA A 636 19.40 -2.40 -1.87
CA ALA A 636 18.70 -3.36 -1.03
C ALA A 636 19.35 -4.74 -1.18
N GLY A 637 19.44 -5.47 -0.09
CA GLY A 637 19.91 -6.84 -0.09
C GLY A 637 19.17 -7.66 0.94
N GLU A 638 18.92 -8.92 0.63
CA GLU A 638 18.37 -9.92 1.53
C GLU A 638 19.26 -11.14 1.50
N LEU A 639 19.56 -11.69 2.67
CA LEU A 639 20.31 -12.91 2.87
C LEU A 639 19.55 -13.83 3.80
N ARG A 640 19.40 -15.09 3.44
CA ARG A 640 18.81 -16.13 4.27
C ARG A 640 19.69 -17.37 4.27
N TRP A 641 19.88 -17.98 5.43
CA TRP A 641 20.69 -19.19 5.57
C TRP A 641 20.15 -20.10 6.66
N MET A 642 20.46 -21.38 6.52
CA MET A 642 20.11 -22.38 7.51
C MET A 642 21.13 -23.50 7.53
N ASP A 643 21.54 -23.89 8.73
CA ASP A 643 22.29 -25.13 9.03
C ASP A 643 21.31 -26.10 9.70
N VAL A 644 21.33 -27.37 9.35
CA VAL A 644 20.40 -28.36 9.90
C VAL A 644 21.10 -29.31 10.87
N ASP A 645 20.43 -29.67 11.97
CA ASP A 645 20.94 -30.60 12.94
C ASP A 645 20.72 -32.04 12.49
N LEU A 646 21.79 -32.77 12.30
CA LEU A 646 21.76 -34.19 11.93
C LEU A 646 21.87 -35.10 13.19
N PRO A 647 21.34 -36.35 13.12
CA PRO A 647 21.40 -37.30 14.24
C PRO A 647 22.82 -37.67 14.67
N ASP A 648 23.81 -37.49 13.80
CA ASP A 648 25.23 -37.76 14.08
C ASP A 648 25.96 -36.60 14.79
N GLY A 649 25.22 -35.51 15.10
CA GLY A 649 25.72 -34.31 15.79
C GLY A 649 26.41 -33.30 14.88
N ARG A 650 26.40 -33.50 13.55
CA ARG A 650 26.83 -32.47 12.58
C ARG A 650 25.71 -31.46 12.29
N SER A 651 26.09 -30.25 11.98
CA SER A 651 25.15 -29.18 11.56
C SER A 651 25.62 -28.56 10.23
N PRO A 652 25.49 -29.31 9.11
CA PRO A 652 25.86 -28.79 7.79
C PRO A 652 24.91 -27.71 7.30
N ARG A 653 25.40 -26.86 6.39
CA ARG A 653 24.61 -25.84 5.69
C ARG A 653 23.60 -26.53 4.80
N LEU A 654 22.30 -26.24 5.02
CA LEU A 654 21.21 -26.68 4.15
C LEU A 654 21.09 -25.81 2.92
N PHE A 655 21.04 -24.49 3.14
CA PHE A 655 21.00 -23.51 2.05
C PHE A 655 21.56 -22.15 2.45
N THR A 656 21.94 -21.38 1.44
CA THR A 656 22.16 -19.94 1.49
C THR A 656 21.48 -19.33 0.28
N ALA A 657 20.57 -18.38 0.50
CA ALA A 657 19.89 -17.66 -0.57
C ALA A 657 20.02 -16.16 -0.36
N HIS A 658 20.15 -15.42 -1.45
CA HIS A 658 20.36 -13.98 -1.39
C HIS A 658 19.71 -13.23 -2.56
N VAL A 659 19.38 -11.97 -2.32
CA VAL A 659 18.90 -11.01 -3.32
C VAL A 659 19.71 -9.73 -3.17
N GLU A 660 20.24 -9.20 -4.27
CA GLU A 660 20.84 -7.88 -4.33
C GLU A 660 20.11 -7.04 -5.37
N ARG A 661 19.77 -5.82 -5.00
CA ARG A 661 19.11 -4.86 -5.88
C ARG A 661 19.74 -3.48 -5.78
N LEU A 662 20.10 -2.93 -6.91
CA LEU A 662 20.50 -1.53 -7.07
C LEU A 662 19.44 -0.83 -7.94
N LYS A 663 18.91 0.29 -7.46
CA LYS A 663 18.08 1.19 -8.25
C LYS A 663 18.70 2.58 -8.24
N ALA A 664 19.04 3.09 -9.40
CA ALA A 664 19.53 4.45 -9.60
C ALA A 664 18.44 5.27 -10.31
N THR A 665 18.05 6.39 -9.72
CA THR A 665 17.06 7.30 -10.31
C THR A 665 17.69 8.69 -10.45
N TRP A 666 17.82 9.15 -11.68
CA TRP A 666 18.22 10.51 -11.99
C TRP A 666 16.99 11.32 -12.40
N THR A 667 16.55 12.22 -11.54
CA THR A 667 15.42 13.11 -11.78
C THR A 667 15.92 14.43 -12.35
N LEU A 668 15.75 14.62 -13.64
CA LEU A 668 16.21 15.83 -14.35
C LEU A 668 15.37 17.05 -13.98
N THR A 669 14.05 16.85 -13.95
CA THR A 669 13.03 17.84 -13.55
C THR A 669 11.88 17.11 -12.86
N ALA A 670 10.88 17.82 -12.33
CA ALA A 670 9.64 17.22 -11.83
C ALA A 670 8.89 16.35 -12.87
N ARG A 671 9.24 16.49 -14.18
CA ARG A 671 8.56 15.82 -15.29
C ARG A 671 9.41 14.80 -16.03
N ALA A 672 10.73 14.81 -15.85
CA ALA A 672 11.65 13.98 -16.63
C ALA A 672 12.64 13.25 -15.71
N TRP A 673 12.79 11.95 -15.93
CA TRP A 673 13.70 11.12 -15.15
C TRP A 673 14.25 9.94 -15.97
N VAL A 674 15.36 9.42 -15.51
CA VAL A 674 15.94 8.13 -15.95
C VAL A 674 16.03 7.24 -14.72
N ARG A 675 15.60 6.00 -14.85
CA ARG A 675 15.68 4.97 -13.81
C ARG A 675 16.40 3.75 -14.35
N VAL A 676 17.38 3.25 -13.62
CA VAL A 676 18.07 2.00 -13.92
C VAL A 676 17.96 1.10 -12.71
N ILE A 677 17.59 -0.16 -12.92
CA ILE A 677 17.50 -1.18 -11.89
C ILE A 677 18.34 -2.37 -12.34
N GLY A 678 19.16 -2.91 -11.44
CA GLY A 678 19.80 -4.21 -11.57
C GLY A 678 19.47 -5.05 -10.34
N GLN A 679 19.12 -6.30 -10.55
CA GLN A 679 18.77 -7.24 -9.47
C GLN A 679 19.36 -8.61 -9.78
N TYR A 680 19.97 -9.22 -8.76
CA TYR A 680 20.42 -10.60 -8.79
C TYR A 680 19.71 -11.38 -7.67
N VAL A 681 19.32 -12.60 -7.96
CA VAL A 681 18.78 -13.57 -6.99
C VAL A 681 19.62 -14.83 -7.14
N GLY A 682 20.12 -15.34 -6.04
CA GLY A 682 20.87 -16.57 -6.03
C GLY A 682 20.50 -17.47 -4.86
N ALA A 683 20.56 -18.76 -5.07
CA ALA A 683 20.43 -19.75 -4.01
C ALA A 683 21.44 -20.87 -4.23
N TRP A 684 22.09 -21.26 -3.14
CA TRP A 684 22.87 -22.50 -3.02
C TRP A 684 22.16 -23.42 -2.04
N GLN A 685 22.01 -24.69 -2.41
CA GLN A 685 21.34 -25.73 -1.62
C GLN A 685 22.23 -26.99 -1.59
N ALA A 686 22.14 -27.78 -0.53
CA ALA A 686 22.85 -29.06 -0.40
C ALA A 686 21.89 -30.22 -0.76
N PRO A 687 21.83 -30.69 -2.03
CA PRO A 687 20.81 -31.63 -2.49
C PRO A 687 20.73 -32.91 -1.66
N GLU A 688 21.85 -33.38 -1.14
CA GLU A 688 21.95 -34.59 -0.30
C GLU A 688 21.23 -34.45 1.04
N LEU A 689 20.86 -33.25 1.44
CA LEU A 689 20.17 -32.96 2.71
C LEU A 689 18.65 -32.80 2.54
N TYR A 690 18.15 -32.73 1.30
CA TYR A 690 16.72 -32.57 1.01
C TYR A 690 16.04 -33.95 0.80
N PRO A 691 14.76 -34.10 1.20
CA PRO A 691 13.98 -35.29 0.91
C PRO A 691 13.55 -35.40 -0.56
N THR A 692 13.49 -34.27 -1.27
CA THR A 692 13.14 -34.16 -2.69
C THR A 692 14.37 -33.72 -3.50
N GLU A 693 14.31 -33.89 -4.82
CA GLU A 693 15.37 -33.42 -5.72
C GLU A 693 15.34 -31.89 -5.80
N VAL A 694 16.47 -31.25 -5.51
CA VAL A 694 16.65 -29.79 -5.61
C VAL A 694 17.93 -29.48 -6.39
N GLU A 695 17.94 -28.35 -7.07
CA GLU A 695 19.14 -27.84 -7.75
C GLU A 695 20.17 -27.38 -6.71
N ALA A 696 21.44 -27.73 -6.91
CA ALA A 696 22.53 -27.32 -6.01
C ALA A 696 22.77 -25.82 -6.05
N GLU A 697 22.61 -25.20 -7.21
CA GLU A 697 22.79 -23.77 -7.40
C GLU A 697 21.75 -23.26 -8.43
N SER A 698 21.08 -22.17 -8.08
CA SER A 698 20.16 -21.47 -8.97
C SER A 698 20.38 -19.98 -8.89
N GLY A 699 20.12 -19.26 -9.98
CA GLY A 699 20.29 -17.82 -9.99
C GLY A 699 19.63 -17.15 -11.18
N SER A 700 19.25 -15.89 -10.98
CA SER A 700 18.73 -15.06 -12.06
C SER A 700 19.23 -13.62 -11.91
N PHE A 701 19.48 -12.98 -13.04
CA PHE A 701 19.79 -11.57 -13.11
C PHE A 701 18.77 -10.85 -13.96
N SER A 702 18.26 -9.74 -13.47
CA SER A 702 17.40 -8.85 -14.25
C SER A 702 17.92 -7.42 -14.22
N ALA A 703 17.88 -6.77 -15.36
CA ALA A 703 18.20 -5.35 -15.47
C ALA A 703 17.11 -4.62 -16.24
N SER A 704 16.82 -3.38 -15.86
CA SER A 704 15.93 -2.51 -16.61
C SER A 704 16.40 -1.07 -16.59
N ALA A 705 16.14 -0.36 -17.71
CA ALA A 705 16.35 1.07 -17.84
C ALA A 705 15.07 1.71 -18.37
N LEU A 706 14.65 2.82 -17.79
CA LEU A 706 13.45 3.56 -18.18
C LEU A 706 13.74 5.04 -18.25
N LEU A 707 13.52 5.64 -19.41
CA LEU A 707 13.41 7.08 -19.60
C LEU A 707 11.93 7.46 -19.54
N GLY A 708 11.55 8.33 -18.62
CA GLY A 708 10.19 8.80 -18.45
C GLY A 708 10.08 10.31 -18.65
N TYR A 709 9.04 10.74 -19.38
CA TYR A 709 8.62 12.14 -19.46
C TYR A 709 7.13 12.24 -19.23
N ARG A 710 6.70 13.03 -18.24
CA ARG A 710 5.32 13.18 -17.81
C ARG A 710 4.89 14.63 -17.97
N LEU A 711 3.95 14.89 -18.88
CA LEU A 711 3.30 16.19 -19.02
C LEU A 711 2.30 16.43 -17.88
N ASN A 712 1.48 15.42 -17.62
CA ASN A 712 0.55 15.31 -16.49
C ASN A 712 0.44 13.83 -16.12
N TRP A 713 -0.37 13.47 -15.12
CA TRP A 713 -0.46 12.11 -14.59
C TRP A 713 -0.88 11.03 -15.63
N GLN A 714 -1.58 11.39 -16.71
CA GLN A 714 -2.01 10.48 -17.79
C GLN A 714 -1.36 10.75 -19.16
N SER A 715 -0.70 11.90 -19.34
CA SER A 715 0.01 12.22 -20.59
C SER A 715 1.51 11.96 -20.40
N VAL A 716 1.98 10.84 -20.93
CA VAL A 716 3.31 10.31 -20.65
C VAL A 716 3.99 9.79 -21.92
N VAL A 717 5.31 9.83 -21.90
CA VAL A 717 6.17 9.12 -22.87
C VAL A 717 7.17 8.30 -22.08
N PHE A 718 7.25 7.00 -22.37
CA PHE A 718 8.21 6.09 -21.79
C PHE A 718 9.01 5.37 -22.88
N LEU A 719 10.32 5.29 -22.69
CA LEU A 719 11.21 4.42 -23.45
C LEU A 719 11.91 3.50 -22.45
N GLY A 720 11.70 2.20 -22.57
CA GLY A 720 12.21 1.22 -21.64
C GLY A 720 12.97 0.10 -22.30
N TYR A 721 13.97 -0.42 -21.59
CA TYR A 721 14.76 -1.59 -21.92
C TYR A 721 14.77 -2.55 -20.75
N GLY A 722 14.61 -3.85 -21.00
CA GLY A 722 14.71 -4.93 -20.03
C GLY A 722 15.68 -6.02 -20.52
N ASP A 723 16.40 -6.66 -19.60
CA ASP A 723 17.30 -7.81 -19.83
C ASP A 723 17.06 -8.81 -18.70
N ALA A 724 16.71 -10.04 -19.03
CA ALA A 724 16.56 -11.16 -18.10
C ALA A 724 17.55 -12.26 -18.44
N ARG A 725 18.16 -12.84 -17.41
CA ARG A 725 19.18 -13.89 -17.52
C ARG A 725 18.99 -14.92 -16.43
N THR A 726 19.25 -16.17 -16.73
CA THR A 726 19.21 -17.30 -15.79
C THR A 726 20.57 -17.95 -15.70
N LEU A 727 20.97 -18.36 -14.50
CA LEU A 727 22.23 -19.06 -14.27
C LEU A 727 22.18 -20.43 -14.97
N SER A 728 23.21 -20.74 -15.73
CA SER A 728 23.39 -22.03 -16.40
C SER A 728 24.36 -22.93 -15.62
N ASP A 729 24.35 -24.23 -15.89
CA ASP A 729 25.18 -25.23 -15.20
C ASP A 729 26.70 -24.96 -15.31
N ASP A 730 27.14 -24.23 -16.31
CA ASP A 730 28.53 -23.82 -16.50
C ASP A 730 28.91 -22.55 -15.70
N GLY A 731 27.99 -22.01 -14.90
CA GLY A 731 28.17 -20.81 -14.09
C GLY A 731 28.02 -19.51 -14.89
N GLY A 732 27.59 -19.57 -16.16
CA GLY A 732 27.30 -18.40 -16.99
C GLY A 732 25.92 -17.80 -16.71
N LEU A 733 25.72 -16.56 -17.16
CA LEU A 733 24.40 -15.88 -17.15
C LEU A 733 23.97 -15.57 -18.59
N PRO A 734 23.60 -16.59 -19.38
CA PRO A 734 23.09 -16.37 -20.73
C PRO A 734 21.80 -15.55 -20.69
N PRO A 735 21.55 -14.74 -21.73
CA PRO A 735 20.30 -13.98 -21.81
C PRO A 735 19.12 -14.94 -22.03
N GLU A 736 18.07 -14.76 -21.26
CA GLU A 736 16.78 -15.44 -21.44
C GLU A 736 15.88 -14.61 -22.36
N SER A 737 15.78 -13.32 -22.09
CA SER A 737 15.05 -12.38 -22.93
C SER A 737 15.59 -10.96 -22.82
N ARG A 738 15.40 -10.17 -23.87
CA ARG A 738 15.62 -8.73 -23.87
C ARG A 738 14.42 -8.06 -24.51
N GLN A 739 13.97 -6.96 -23.92
CA GLN A 739 12.82 -6.24 -24.42
C GLN A 739 13.14 -4.74 -24.54
N LEU A 740 12.77 -4.16 -25.68
CA LEU A 740 12.72 -2.71 -25.87
C LEU A 740 11.27 -2.31 -26.04
N PHE A 741 10.81 -1.26 -25.37
CA PHE A 741 9.45 -0.76 -25.56
C PHE A 741 9.41 0.77 -25.58
N LEU A 742 8.41 1.29 -26.31
CA LEU A 742 8.03 2.68 -26.34
C LEU A 742 6.53 2.77 -26.02
N LYS A 743 6.16 3.68 -25.11
CA LYS A 743 4.76 3.99 -24.80
C LYS A 743 4.52 5.49 -24.91
N VAL A 744 3.42 5.85 -25.54
CA VAL A 744 2.92 7.23 -25.59
C VAL A 744 1.46 7.23 -25.18
N SER A 745 1.11 8.08 -24.23
CA SER A 745 -0.26 8.33 -23.80
C SER A 745 -0.56 9.83 -23.77
N TYR A 746 -1.79 10.22 -24.12
CA TYR A 746 -2.21 11.60 -24.03
C TYR A 746 -3.65 11.70 -23.48
N ALA A 747 -3.83 12.49 -22.42
CA ALA A 747 -5.13 12.70 -21.79
C ALA A 747 -5.84 13.93 -22.33
N PHE A 748 -7.00 13.72 -22.90
CA PHE A 748 -7.96 14.76 -23.25
C PHE A 748 -8.89 15.00 -22.07
N GLN A 749 -8.99 16.25 -21.61
CA GLN A 749 -9.80 16.63 -20.45
C GLN A 749 -10.89 17.62 -20.88
N ARG A 750 -12.14 17.39 -20.43
CA ARG A 750 -13.29 18.26 -20.71
C ARG A 750 -14.14 18.46 -19.46
#